data_90252b534bb5408bceea5caf2feac2c8
#
_entry.id   90252b534bb5408bceea5caf2feac2c8
#
_cell.length_a   1.000
_cell.length_b   1.000
_cell.length_c   1.000
_cell.angle_alpha   90.00
_cell.angle_beta   90.00
_cell.angle_gamma   90.00
#
_symmetry.space_group_name_H-M   'P 1'
#
loop_
_entity.id
_entity.type
_entity.pdbx_description
1 polymer ?
#
loop_
_entity_poly.entity_id
_entity_poly.type
_entity_poly.pdbx_seq_one_letter_code
_entity_poly.pdbx_strand_id
1 'polypeptide(L)'
;MGADGAPAQRFVLIGMDGVGMEQLLHLIREGRCPNMKRLLEQGVYREMWGVLPTLTPPGWTTLVTGAWPSTHKVMDFNIYQPGRRIDDNAWGINTRLCRAEYLWNTLERAGKTPLLVKYEMSWPPTLSGQTGGVQVEGTGPGISNHAQIAGYHCFTVGRQEQERASADSAAVDPSALRERRRYDPVSWSGTNGSDGQAGWKHLPPSAREHLAATLTIEPLKRSHPLMKRQGEGVPVTYYALAYASSDAGYDRLRLTRSKDGNDTILEEDLRPGQWSEYWAQTFTIGGQAVEGHVQCKLVALAPDASKLELFFPQIWPVSGYTFPDEVGRELLEAVGPFRQNPGRDALGVIDDESYFECLEAHLQRLADVTIHLARTRPAWTGIFTQTHATDYANHFFIADSDPISGAPPDVVERNYRGMYRTYEACDRWIGRLMEALLDERTTFCLVSDHGGTPTTFRMTNVNQVLEQAGLLVYREGAPRGGGGEGAGGASGIDWTKTKAAGQGIVNIFVNLKGREPTGIVEPGEAYERVRRQVIEALMSYKDPQAGYCPFVFALRREDAEVANMWGELVGDVVYATLPEFDGAHGRQLPSARWGWGSQHTLFVLSGAGVKRGVHLERQVRQVDVAPTLAYLCGLPTPAHAEGRVVMEALQEPDWHLR
;
A
#
# COMPACT_ATOMS: atom_id res chain seq x y z
N MET A 1 1.81 8.18 -37.00
CA MET A 1 0.76 9.11 -37.46
C MET A 1 0.37 9.93 -36.26
N GLY A 2 0.47 11.26 -36.34
CA GLY A 2 0.23 12.16 -35.22
C GLY A 2 -1.23 12.17 -34.81
N ALA A 3 -1.46 12.49 -33.56
CA ALA A 3 -2.75 12.50 -32.88
C ALA A 3 -3.68 13.66 -33.30
N ASP A 4 -3.59 14.15 -34.54
CA ASP A 4 -4.45 15.20 -35.03
C ASP A 4 -5.86 14.64 -35.21
N GLY A 5 -6.74 14.99 -34.28
CA GLY A 5 -8.15 14.56 -34.26
C GLY A 5 -8.54 13.62 -33.11
N ALA A 6 -7.61 13.21 -32.24
CA ALA A 6 -7.96 12.43 -31.06
C ALA A 6 -8.88 13.19 -30.09
N PRO A 7 -9.91 12.54 -29.51
CA PRO A 7 -10.89 13.17 -28.62
C PRO A 7 -10.29 13.78 -27.36
N ALA A 8 -9.19 13.20 -26.86
CA ALA A 8 -8.40 13.71 -25.76
C ALA A 8 -6.94 13.87 -26.18
N GLN A 9 -6.26 14.88 -25.63
CA GLN A 9 -4.83 15.08 -25.87
C GLN A 9 -3.98 14.48 -24.75
N ARG A 10 -4.58 14.28 -23.57
CA ARG A 10 -3.90 13.82 -22.37
C ARG A 10 -4.88 13.20 -21.37
N PHE A 11 -4.36 12.40 -20.46
CA PHE A 11 -5.16 11.77 -19.40
C PHE A 11 -4.48 11.83 -18.05
N VAL A 12 -5.29 11.76 -16.99
CA VAL A 12 -4.87 11.56 -15.60
C VAL A 12 -5.51 10.27 -15.11
N LEU A 13 -4.70 9.23 -14.87
CA LEU A 13 -5.10 8.00 -14.21
C LEU A 13 -4.90 8.17 -12.71
N ILE A 14 -5.99 8.11 -11.95
CA ILE A 14 -6.01 8.23 -10.50
C ILE A 14 -6.37 6.88 -9.92
N GLY A 15 -5.48 6.31 -9.13
CA GLY A 15 -5.68 5.07 -8.42
C GLY A 15 -6.09 5.29 -6.97
N MET A 16 -7.15 4.62 -6.54
CA MET A 16 -7.52 4.47 -5.13
C MET A 16 -7.51 2.98 -4.78
N ASP A 17 -6.53 2.56 -4.00
CA ASP A 17 -6.33 1.16 -3.66
C ASP A 17 -7.48 0.59 -2.82
N GLY A 18 -7.96 -0.59 -3.16
CA GLY A 18 -8.95 -1.31 -2.37
C GLY A 18 -10.38 -0.76 -2.42
N VAL A 19 -10.77 0.03 -3.42
CA VAL A 19 -12.10 0.67 -3.48
C VAL A 19 -13.09 -0.12 -4.31
N GLY A 20 -14.20 -0.53 -3.67
CA GLY A 20 -15.39 -1.05 -4.34
C GLY A 20 -16.37 0.06 -4.76
N MET A 21 -17.02 -0.10 -5.92
CA MET A 21 -17.99 0.88 -6.43
C MET A 21 -19.17 1.08 -5.46
N GLU A 22 -19.74 0.02 -4.90
CA GLU A 22 -20.86 0.13 -3.96
C GLU A 22 -20.52 0.95 -2.72
N GLN A 23 -19.31 0.78 -2.20
CA GLN A 23 -18.81 1.52 -1.05
C GLN A 23 -18.70 3.02 -1.37
N LEU A 24 -18.14 3.37 -2.54
CA LEU A 24 -18.08 4.76 -3.00
C LEU A 24 -19.47 5.36 -3.21
N LEU A 25 -20.38 4.65 -3.87
CA LEU A 25 -21.76 5.12 -4.12
C LEU A 25 -22.53 5.33 -2.81
N HIS A 26 -22.28 4.50 -1.80
CA HIS A 26 -22.86 4.69 -0.46
C HIS A 26 -22.42 6.02 0.15
N LEU A 27 -21.12 6.32 0.17
CA LEU A 27 -20.58 7.57 0.71
C LEU A 27 -21.01 8.80 -0.11
N ILE A 28 -21.15 8.66 -1.42
CA ILE A 28 -21.70 9.72 -2.28
C ILE A 28 -23.17 10.03 -1.92
N ARG A 29 -23.99 8.99 -1.67
CA ARG A 29 -25.39 9.18 -1.22
C ARG A 29 -25.48 9.92 0.13
N GLU A 30 -24.51 9.72 1.01
CA GLU A 30 -24.37 10.46 2.26
C GLU A 30 -23.83 11.89 2.09
N GLY A 31 -23.45 12.30 0.88
CA GLY A 31 -22.91 13.63 0.60
C GLY A 31 -21.44 13.83 0.96
N ARG A 32 -20.69 12.75 1.22
CA ARG A 32 -19.32 12.81 1.75
C ARG A 32 -18.24 13.00 0.68
N CYS A 33 -18.49 12.62 -0.56
CA CYS A 33 -17.51 12.63 -1.65
C CYS A 33 -17.99 13.50 -2.84
N PRO A 34 -18.10 14.83 -2.69
CA PRO A 34 -18.68 15.71 -3.70
C PRO A 34 -17.86 15.81 -4.99
N ASN A 35 -16.52 15.71 -4.94
CA ASN A 35 -15.67 15.78 -6.12
C ASN A 35 -15.75 14.50 -6.95
N MET A 36 -15.72 13.33 -6.30
CA MET A 36 -15.93 12.04 -6.96
C MET A 36 -17.34 11.97 -7.56
N LYS A 37 -18.38 12.44 -6.82
CA LYS A 37 -19.74 12.57 -7.35
C LYS A 37 -19.76 13.40 -8.65
N ARG A 38 -19.04 14.53 -8.68
CA ARG A 38 -18.95 15.37 -9.89
C ARG A 38 -18.30 14.62 -11.06
N LEU A 39 -17.27 13.80 -10.82
CA LEU A 39 -16.67 12.96 -11.88
C LEU A 39 -17.68 11.94 -12.44
N LEU A 40 -18.49 11.30 -11.58
CA LEU A 40 -19.52 10.35 -12.01
C LEU A 40 -20.61 11.06 -12.83
N GLU A 41 -21.09 12.23 -12.37
CA GLU A 41 -22.15 12.99 -13.03
C GLU A 41 -21.70 13.61 -14.36
N GLN A 42 -20.42 13.97 -14.48
CA GLN A 42 -19.83 14.55 -15.70
C GLN A 42 -19.17 13.53 -16.62
N GLY A 43 -19.23 12.25 -16.29
CA GLY A 43 -18.58 11.17 -17.01
C GLY A 43 -19.43 9.94 -17.15
N VAL A 44 -18.75 8.81 -17.28
CA VAL A 44 -19.34 7.47 -17.24
C VAL A 44 -18.76 6.70 -16.06
N TYR A 45 -19.52 5.77 -15.51
CA TYR A 45 -19.05 4.90 -14.44
C TYR A 45 -19.65 3.50 -14.53
N ARG A 46 -18.93 2.55 -13.97
CA ARG A 46 -19.37 1.16 -13.85
C ARG A 46 -18.57 0.48 -12.72
N GLU A 47 -19.20 -0.48 -12.07
CA GLU A 47 -18.47 -1.50 -11.33
C GLU A 47 -17.55 -2.25 -12.30
N MET A 48 -16.28 -2.36 -11.96
CA MET A 48 -15.26 -3.01 -12.78
C MET A 48 -14.88 -4.36 -12.17
N TRP A 49 -14.65 -5.35 -13.01
CA TRP A 49 -14.17 -6.65 -12.58
C TRP A 49 -12.65 -6.67 -12.51
N GLY A 50 -12.18 -6.92 -11.30
CA GLY A 50 -10.79 -7.11 -10.99
C GLY A 50 -10.28 -8.50 -11.36
N VAL A 51 -8.97 -8.63 -11.38
CA VAL A 51 -8.29 -9.92 -11.60
C VAL A 51 -8.33 -10.79 -10.34
N LEU A 52 -8.03 -12.07 -10.49
CA LEU A 52 -7.79 -13.01 -9.40
C LEU A 52 -6.29 -13.41 -9.42
N PRO A 53 -5.60 -13.38 -8.27
CA PRO A 53 -6.01 -12.92 -6.96
C PRO A 53 -6.28 -11.40 -6.94
N THR A 54 -7.19 -10.97 -6.04
CA THR A 54 -7.55 -9.56 -5.84
C THR A 54 -6.53 -8.88 -4.96
N LEU A 55 -5.34 -8.65 -5.54
CA LEU A 55 -4.15 -8.13 -4.86
C LEU A 55 -3.58 -6.93 -5.61
N THR A 56 -2.89 -6.09 -4.87
CA THR A 56 -2.21 -4.90 -5.36
C THR A 56 -1.28 -5.17 -6.55
N PRO A 57 -0.30 -6.14 -6.50
CA PRO A 57 0.62 -6.34 -7.61
C PRO A 57 -0.05 -6.74 -8.94
N PRO A 58 -0.91 -7.76 -9.01
CA PRO A 58 -1.57 -8.10 -10.27
C PRO A 58 -2.58 -7.04 -10.71
N GLY A 59 -3.33 -6.42 -9.79
CA GLY A 59 -4.35 -5.42 -10.12
C GLY A 59 -3.76 -4.17 -10.76
N TRP A 60 -2.80 -3.50 -10.10
CA TRP A 60 -2.15 -2.30 -10.65
C TRP A 60 -1.38 -2.56 -11.93
N THR A 61 -0.73 -3.73 -12.05
CA THR A 61 -0.03 -4.09 -13.29
C THR A 61 -1.01 -4.31 -14.44
N THR A 62 -2.14 -4.97 -14.20
CA THR A 62 -3.19 -5.18 -15.21
C THR A 62 -3.76 -3.86 -15.73
N LEU A 63 -4.08 -2.91 -14.84
CA LEU A 63 -4.66 -1.61 -15.19
C LEU A 63 -3.81 -0.82 -16.19
N VAL A 64 -2.48 -0.93 -16.13
CA VAL A 64 -1.55 -0.15 -16.96
C VAL A 64 -0.87 -0.95 -18.07
N THR A 65 -1.09 -2.27 -18.14
CA THR A 65 -0.64 -3.08 -19.27
C THR A 65 -1.79 -3.48 -20.19
N GLY A 66 -3.00 -3.52 -19.67
CA GLY A 66 -4.16 -4.09 -20.37
C GLY A 66 -4.07 -5.61 -20.56
N ALA A 67 -3.11 -6.26 -19.91
CA ALA A 67 -2.86 -7.69 -20.01
C ALA A 67 -3.28 -8.42 -18.73
N TRP A 68 -3.69 -9.67 -18.83
CA TRP A 68 -3.99 -10.52 -17.69
C TRP A 68 -2.73 -10.89 -16.88
N PRO A 69 -2.87 -11.21 -15.57
CA PRO A 69 -1.74 -11.64 -14.73
C PRO A 69 -0.94 -12.78 -15.36
N SER A 70 -1.59 -13.75 -15.97
CA SER A 70 -0.95 -14.86 -16.68
C SER A 70 -0.11 -14.42 -17.88
N THR A 71 -0.39 -13.27 -18.50
CA THR A 71 0.39 -12.68 -19.59
C THR A 71 1.49 -11.80 -19.06
N HIS A 72 1.20 -10.84 -18.16
CA HIS A 72 2.22 -9.94 -17.64
C HIS A 72 3.12 -10.56 -16.55
N LYS A 73 2.78 -11.75 -16.00
CA LYS A 73 3.56 -12.57 -15.05
C LYS A 73 3.66 -12.03 -13.62
N VAL A 74 3.08 -10.91 -13.30
CA VAL A 74 2.97 -10.41 -11.93
C VAL A 74 1.71 -11.00 -11.30
N MET A 75 1.84 -12.17 -10.71
CA MET A 75 0.70 -12.99 -10.28
C MET A 75 0.29 -12.76 -8.82
N ASP A 76 1.23 -12.28 -7.99
CA ASP A 76 1.09 -12.23 -6.53
C ASP A 76 2.21 -11.36 -5.94
N PHE A 77 2.18 -11.07 -4.65
CA PHE A 77 3.34 -10.54 -3.93
C PHE A 77 4.51 -11.51 -3.95
N ASN A 78 4.24 -12.81 -3.85
CA ASN A 78 5.22 -13.89 -3.82
C ASN A 78 5.05 -14.77 -5.06
N ILE A 79 5.85 -14.54 -6.08
CA ILE A 79 5.74 -15.22 -7.36
C ILE A 79 6.59 -16.49 -7.36
N TYR A 80 5.95 -17.63 -7.61
CA TYR A 80 6.62 -18.92 -7.78
C TYR A 80 7.71 -18.84 -8.86
N GLN A 81 8.84 -19.51 -8.59
CA GLN A 81 9.98 -19.56 -9.51
C GLN A 81 10.20 -20.98 -10.02
N PRO A 82 9.90 -21.28 -11.30
CA PRO A 82 10.18 -22.60 -11.87
C PRO A 82 11.63 -23.02 -11.68
N GLY A 83 11.85 -24.28 -11.30
CA GLY A 83 13.18 -24.82 -11.03
C GLY A 83 13.77 -24.47 -9.66
N ARG A 84 13.05 -23.72 -8.85
CA ARG A 84 13.37 -23.45 -7.43
C ARG A 84 12.41 -24.18 -6.53
N ARG A 85 12.73 -24.22 -5.23
CA ARG A 85 11.83 -24.77 -4.23
C ARG A 85 10.56 -23.91 -4.13
N ILE A 86 9.40 -24.49 -3.86
CA ILE A 86 8.08 -23.81 -3.85
C ILE A 86 8.08 -22.55 -2.97
N ASP A 87 8.83 -22.54 -1.87
CA ASP A 87 8.96 -21.40 -0.94
C ASP A 87 10.11 -20.42 -1.26
N ASP A 88 10.84 -20.64 -2.36
CA ASP A 88 11.89 -19.73 -2.87
C ASP A 88 11.28 -18.82 -3.96
N ASN A 89 10.64 -17.75 -3.52
CA ASN A 89 9.81 -16.87 -4.33
C ASN A 89 10.56 -15.65 -4.85
N ALA A 90 10.10 -15.11 -5.98
CA ALA A 90 10.44 -13.75 -6.38
C ALA A 90 9.42 -12.77 -5.81
N TRP A 91 9.90 -11.61 -5.36
CA TRP A 91 9.04 -10.54 -4.87
C TRP A 91 8.32 -9.82 -6.02
N GLY A 92 6.97 -9.87 -6.01
CA GLY A 92 6.13 -9.40 -7.11
C GLY A 92 6.16 -7.89 -7.35
N ILE A 93 6.53 -7.10 -6.34
CA ILE A 93 6.72 -5.64 -6.49
C ILE A 93 8.06 -5.35 -7.16
N ASN A 94 8.16 -5.68 -8.43
CA ASN A 94 9.37 -5.50 -9.21
C ASN A 94 9.03 -5.46 -10.70
N THR A 95 9.13 -4.28 -11.31
CA THR A 95 8.84 -4.09 -12.74
C THR A 95 9.62 -5.01 -13.66
N ARG A 96 10.81 -5.49 -13.24
CA ARG A 96 11.64 -6.42 -14.03
C ARG A 96 11.00 -7.79 -14.22
N LEU A 97 10.01 -8.14 -13.40
CA LEU A 97 9.26 -9.40 -13.52
C LEU A 97 8.12 -9.30 -14.54
N CYS A 98 7.63 -8.09 -14.80
CA CYS A 98 6.57 -7.88 -15.79
C CYS A 98 7.06 -8.20 -17.19
N ARG A 99 6.25 -8.95 -17.96
CA ARG A 99 6.53 -9.35 -19.35
C ARG A 99 5.63 -8.66 -20.36
N ALA A 100 4.76 -7.75 -19.90
CA ALA A 100 3.92 -6.92 -20.75
C ALA A 100 4.44 -5.48 -20.83
N GLU A 101 4.12 -4.79 -21.90
CA GLU A 101 4.44 -3.37 -22.05
C GLU A 101 3.53 -2.53 -21.16
N TYR A 102 4.10 -1.65 -20.35
CA TYR A 102 3.35 -0.66 -19.57
C TYR A 102 2.88 0.49 -20.46
N LEU A 103 1.72 1.07 -20.15
CA LEU A 103 1.15 2.21 -20.88
C LEU A 103 2.10 3.43 -20.88
N TRP A 104 2.86 3.67 -19.83
CA TRP A 104 3.88 4.73 -19.83
C TRP A 104 5.05 4.46 -20.77
N ASN A 105 5.45 3.19 -20.99
CA ASN A 105 6.44 2.84 -22.01
C ASN A 105 5.84 2.97 -23.43
N THR A 106 4.55 2.67 -23.58
CA THR A 106 3.83 2.95 -24.83
C THR A 106 3.82 4.44 -25.15
N LEU A 107 3.61 5.32 -24.15
CA LEU A 107 3.72 6.77 -24.29
C LEU A 107 5.12 7.16 -24.80
N GLU A 108 6.19 6.71 -24.13
CA GLU A 108 7.57 7.00 -24.58
C GLU A 108 7.85 6.50 -26.01
N ARG A 109 7.38 5.30 -26.35
CA ARG A 109 7.51 4.74 -27.72
C ARG A 109 6.78 5.59 -28.76
N ALA A 110 5.70 6.28 -28.36
CA ALA A 110 4.98 7.25 -29.20
C ALA A 110 5.56 8.67 -29.14
N GLY A 111 6.72 8.88 -28.48
CA GLY A 111 7.34 10.20 -28.33
C GLY A 111 6.61 11.13 -27.37
N LYS A 112 5.84 10.59 -26.44
CA LYS A 112 5.01 11.32 -25.47
C LYS A 112 5.60 11.24 -24.06
N THR A 113 5.30 12.23 -23.22
CA THR A 113 5.86 12.38 -21.87
C THR A 113 4.93 11.79 -20.82
N PRO A 114 5.29 10.69 -20.13
CA PRO A 114 4.59 10.19 -18.94
C PRO A 114 5.10 10.85 -17.66
N LEU A 115 4.21 11.08 -16.69
CA LEU A 115 4.53 11.48 -15.32
C LEU A 115 3.93 10.46 -14.36
N LEU A 116 4.78 9.77 -13.61
CA LEU A 116 4.38 8.79 -12.61
C LEU A 116 4.62 9.38 -11.23
N VAL A 117 3.56 9.51 -10.44
CA VAL A 117 3.64 10.09 -9.09
C VAL A 117 3.03 9.10 -8.12
N LYS A 118 3.88 8.35 -7.42
CA LYS A 118 3.45 7.34 -6.46
C LYS A 118 2.54 6.24 -7.06
N TYR A 119 2.70 5.94 -8.36
CA TYR A 119 1.99 4.81 -8.95
C TYR A 119 2.67 3.52 -8.53
N GLU A 120 1.99 2.70 -7.75
CA GLU A 120 2.53 1.43 -7.26
C GLU A 120 2.79 0.46 -8.41
N MET A 121 3.70 -0.50 -8.21
CA MET A 121 4.17 -1.45 -9.24
C MET A 121 4.95 -0.79 -10.39
N SER A 122 5.44 0.44 -10.24
CA SER A 122 6.26 1.11 -11.24
C SER A 122 7.77 1.12 -10.92
N TRP A 123 8.20 0.48 -9.82
CA TRP A 123 9.60 0.45 -9.41
C TRP A 123 10.26 -0.94 -9.63
N PRO A 124 11.54 -1.04 -10.04
CA PRO A 124 12.44 0.03 -10.53
C PRO A 124 11.90 0.73 -11.78
N PRO A 125 12.31 1.99 -12.03
CA PRO A 125 11.86 2.74 -13.20
C PRO A 125 12.12 1.98 -14.51
N THR A 126 11.13 1.98 -15.41
CA THR A 126 11.24 1.46 -16.78
C THR A 126 11.28 2.56 -17.82
N LEU A 127 11.18 3.83 -17.36
CA LEU A 127 11.29 5.00 -18.23
C LEU A 127 12.69 5.12 -18.81
N SER A 128 12.76 5.50 -20.10
CA SER A 128 14.02 5.76 -20.80
C SER A 128 14.60 7.15 -20.49
N GLY A 129 13.78 8.08 -20.03
CA GLY A 129 14.10 9.49 -19.83
C GLY A 129 14.18 10.31 -21.13
N GLN A 130 14.07 9.69 -22.32
CA GLN A 130 14.25 10.37 -23.61
C GLN A 130 13.12 11.36 -23.93
N THR A 131 11.93 11.14 -23.39
CA THR A 131 10.76 12.00 -23.60
C THR A 131 10.56 13.03 -22.49
N GLY A 132 11.49 13.15 -21.55
CA GLY A 132 11.31 13.98 -20.35
C GLY A 132 10.37 13.37 -19.32
N GLY A 133 10.14 12.05 -19.40
CA GLY A 133 9.34 11.29 -18.43
C GLY A 133 9.94 11.36 -17.03
N VAL A 134 9.07 11.45 -16.02
CA VAL A 134 9.45 11.54 -14.61
C VAL A 134 8.70 10.49 -13.80
N GLN A 135 9.41 9.91 -12.85
CA GLN A 135 8.81 9.02 -11.85
C GLN A 135 9.20 9.45 -10.43
N VAL A 136 8.21 9.52 -9.55
CA VAL A 136 8.38 9.76 -8.12
C VAL A 136 7.89 8.56 -7.37
N GLU A 137 8.78 7.83 -6.72
CA GLU A 137 8.50 6.60 -5.99
C GLU A 137 7.71 5.58 -6.86
N GLY A 138 7.14 4.54 -6.31
CA GLY A 138 6.37 3.56 -7.09
C GLY A 138 6.56 2.14 -6.60
N THR A 139 7.12 1.98 -5.40
CA THR A 139 7.10 0.72 -4.67
C THR A 139 5.74 0.54 -4.02
N GLY A 140 5.26 -0.67 -3.99
CA GLY A 140 4.00 -1.00 -3.34
C GLY A 140 4.09 -1.10 -1.81
N PRO A 141 2.98 -1.42 -1.15
CA PRO A 141 2.94 -1.66 0.28
C PRO A 141 3.84 -2.83 0.68
N GLY A 142 4.34 -2.81 1.91
CA GLY A 142 5.11 -3.90 2.49
C GLY A 142 6.61 -3.92 2.17
N ILE A 143 7.08 -3.35 1.04
CA ILE A 143 8.44 -2.84 0.99
C ILE A 143 8.33 -1.39 1.38
N SER A 144 8.44 -1.10 2.66
CA SER A 144 8.55 0.27 3.08
C SER A 144 9.69 0.88 2.30
N ASN A 145 9.33 1.36 1.13
CA ASN A 145 10.01 2.41 0.49
C ASN A 145 11.52 2.17 0.38
N HIS A 146 11.92 1.62 -0.73
CA HIS A 146 13.32 1.35 -1.08
C HIS A 146 14.29 2.50 -0.71
N ALA A 147 13.77 3.71 -0.45
CA ALA A 147 14.54 4.89 -0.10
C ALA A 147 14.38 5.35 1.38
N GLN A 148 13.36 4.92 2.11
CA GLN A 148 13.07 5.36 3.47
C GLN A 148 14.29 5.21 4.42
N ILE A 149 14.54 6.22 5.26
CA ILE A 149 15.64 6.22 6.23
C ILE A 149 15.23 5.54 7.52
N ALA A 150 14.11 5.96 8.12
CA ALA A 150 13.62 5.44 9.39
C ALA A 150 12.09 5.30 9.37
N GLY A 151 11.57 4.36 10.19
CA GLY A 151 10.16 4.13 10.42
C GLY A 151 9.54 5.15 11.39
N TYR A 152 8.36 4.81 11.91
CA TYR A 152 7.68 5.59 12.94
C TYR A 152 8.30 5.34 14.30
N HIS A 153 8.39 6.40 15.12
CA HIS A 153 8.76 6.34 16.52
C HIS A 153 7.74 7.13 17.36
N CYS A 154 7.39 6.61 18.52
CA CYS A 154 6.62 7.35 19.52
C CYS A 154 7.30 7.21 20.88
N PHE A 155 8.10 8.20 21.24
CA PHE A 155 8.79 8.25 22.53
C PHE A 155 7.81 8.59 23.64
N THR A 156 7.76 7.77 24.68
CA THR A 156 6.80 7.94 25.77
C THR A 156 7.42 7.88 27.15
N VAL A 157 6.91 8.71 28.07
CA VAL A 157 7.11 8.60 29.51
C VAL A 157 5.77 8.20 30.14
N GLY A 158 5.81 7.39 31.21
CA GLY A 158 4.61 6.98 31.95
C GLY A 158 3.80 5.86 31.31
N ARG A 159 4.30 5.24 30.25
CA ARG A 159 3.73 4.02 29.66
C ARG A 159 4.72 2.86 29.73
N GLN A 160 4.22 1.68 30.09
CA GLN A 160 5.03 0.45 30.06
C GLN A 160 5.04 -0.14 28.65
N GLU A 161 6.15 -0.77 28.31
CA GLU A 161 6.30 -1.54 27.06
C GLU A 161 5.21 -2.63 26.98
N GLN A 162 4.31 -2.54 26.03
CA GLN A 162 3.48 -3.67 25.67
C GLN A 162 4.27 -4.50 24.63
N GLU A 163 4.32 -5.82 24.86
CA GLU A 163 5.11 -6.76 24.08
C GLU A 163 5.06 -6.49 22.57
N ARG A 164 6.24 -6.40 21.96
CA ARG A 164 6.45 -6.33 20.52
C ARG A 164 5.81 -7.53 19.82
N ALA A 165 4.58 -7.39 19.37
CA ALA A 165 4.08 -8.30 18.36
C ALA A 165 4.86 -8.03 17.06
N SER A 166 5.51 -9.06 16.51
CA SER A 166 6.19 -8.95 15.22
C SER A 166 5.21 -8.44 14.17
N ALA A 167 5.57 -7.37 13.45
CA ALA A 167 4.77 -6.78 12.37
C ALA A 167 4.58 -7.73 11.17
N ASP A 168 5.20 -8.90 11.21
CA ASP A 168 5.27 -9.86 10.11
C ASP A 168 4.14 -10.91 10.10
N SER A 169 3.19 -10.86 11.02
CA SER A 169 2.04 -11.76 10.92
C SER A 169 0.87 -11.03 10.25
N ALA A 170 0.65 -11.31 8.98
CA ALA A 170 -0.57 -11.00 8.23
C ALA A 170 -1.86 -11.59 8.88
N ALA A 171 -1.74 -12.17 10.06
CA ALA A 171 -2.76 -12.86 10.84
C ALA A 171 -3.16 -12.13 12.13
N VAL A 172 -2.73 -10.88 12.35
CA VAL A 172 -3.10 -10.14 13.57
C VAL A 172 -4.33 -9.31 13.28
N ASP A 173 -5.39 -9.58 14.02
CA ASP A 173 -6.59 -8.74 14.10
C ASP A 173 -6.18 -7.25 14.23
N PRO A 174 -6.60 -6.38 13.30
CA PRO A 174 -6.27 -4.95 13.36
C PRO A 174 -6.74 -4.25 14.63
N SER A 175 -7.81 -4.73 15.28
CA SER A 175 -8.25 -4.24 16.59
C SER A 175 -7.20 -4.57 17.66
N ALA A 176 -6.59 -5.75 17.59
CA ALA A 176 -5.50 -6.15 18.47
C ALA A 176 -4.20 -5.36 18.22
N LEU A 177 -3.95 -4.89 16.99
CA LEU A 177 -2.82 -3.98 16.71
C LEU A 177 -3.02 -2.61 17.37
N ARG A 178 -4.27 -2.10 17.46
CA ARG A 178 -4.60 -0.87 18.17
C ARG A 178 -4.42 -0.99 19.68
N GLU A 179 -4.69 -2.14 20.24
CA GLU A 179 -4.49 -2.42 21.66
C GLU A 179 -3.01 -2.64 22.00
N ARG A 180 -2.19 -3.04 21.03
CA ARG A 180 -0.75 -3.33 21.17
C ARG A 180 0.11 -2.24 20.55
N ARG A 181 -0.16 -0.97 20.88
CA ARG A 181 0.65 0.14 20.37
C ARG A 181 2.11 -0.04 20.76
N ARG A 182 3.01 0.14 19.78
CA ARG A 182 4.46 0.14 20.00
C ARG A 182 4.87 1.54 20.45
N TYR A 183 5.48 1.60 21.60
CA TYR A 183 6.07 2.81 22.12
C TYR A 183 7.56 2.60 22.34
N ASP A 184 8.32 3.69 22.18
CA ASP A 184 9.73 3.76 22.55
C ASP A 184 9.79 4.36 23.98
N PRO A 185 9.81 3.54 25.05
CA PRO A 185 9.80 4.06 26.40
C PRO A 185 11.07 4.82 26.70
N VAL A 186 10.92 6.01 27.26
CA VAL A 186 12.03 6.85 27.72
C VAL A 186 11.78 7.26 29.17
N SER A 187 12.85 7.62 29.87
CA SER A 187 12.77 8.08 31.26
C SER A 187 13.23 9.52 31.38
N TRP A 188 12.57 10.27 32.24
CA TRP A 188 13.03 11.59 32.62
C TRP A 188 14.30 11.50 33.45
N SER A 189 15.23 12.40 33.18
CA SER A 189 16.37 12.71 34.04
C SER A 189 16.37 14.20 34.38
N GLY A 190 16.64 14.56 35.63
CA GLY A 190 16.82 15.95 36.03
C GLY A 190 18.06 16.55 35.40
N THR A 191 18.02 17.84 35.05
CA THR A 191 19.16 18.52 34.47
C THR A 191 20.14 19.05 35.54
N ASN A 192 19.67 19.19 36.80
CA ASN A 192 20.41 19.77 37.93
C ASN A 192 20.67 18.82 39.10
N GLY A 193 20.57 17.50 38.89
CA GLY A 193 20.69 16.50 39.95
C GLY A 193 22.12 16.18 40.38
N SER A 194 22.29 15.76 41.65
CA SER A 194 23.53 15.32 42.27
C SER A 194 24.17 14.06 41.64
N ASP A 195 23.51 13.42 40.65
CA ASP A 195 23.87 12.11 40.10
C ASP A 195 24.75 12.19 38.83
N GLY A 196 25.48 13.30 38.61
CA GLY A 196 26.48 13.37 37.56
C GLY A 196 25.93 13.44 36.12
N GLN A 197 24.66 13.62 35.91
CA GLN A 197 24.08 13.99 34.60
C GLN A 197 24.30 15.51 34.30
N ALA A 198 25.20 16.12 35.00
CA ALA A 198 25.74 17.46 34.80
C ALA A 198 26.39 17.56 33.41
N GLY A 199 25.70 18.12 32.47
CA GLY A 199 26.19 18.40 31.13
C GLY A 199 25.41 19.52 30.46
N TRP A 200 24.25 19.86 31.03
CA TRP A 200 23.42 20.95 30.54
C TRP A 200 23.95 22.32 30.98
N LYS A 201 24.20 23.19 30.02
CA LYS A 201 24.79 24.53 30.30
C LYS A 201 23.79 25.65 30.03
N HIS A 202 22.93 25.47 29.04
CA HIS A 202 22.00 26.50 28.57
C HIS A 202 20.57 25.94 28.60
N LEU A 203 19.86 26.32 29.64
CA LEU A 203 18.47 25.88 29.85
C LEU A 203 17.49 27.03 29.56
N PRO A 204 16.28 26.75 29.04
CA PRO A 204 15.28 27.78 28.88
C PRO A 204 14.81 28.29 30.25
N PRO A 205 14.37 29.56 30.38
CA PRO A 205 13.74 30.05 31.58
C PRO A 205 12.55 29.17 31.96
N SER A 206 12.43 28.79 33.22
CA SER A 206 11.34 27.94 33.71
C SER A 206 10.97 28.30 35.14
N ALA A 207 9.67 28.11 35.46
CA ALA A 207 9.18 28.19 36.84
C ALA A 207 9.38 26.87 37.63
N ARG A 208 9.86 25.80 36.95
CA ARG A 208 10.10 24.47 37.52
C ARG A 208 11.47 23.94 37.10
N GLU A 209 11.89 22.83 37.71
CA GLU A 209 13.07 22.09 37.24
C GLU A 209 12.84 21.58 35.82
N HIS A 210 13.95 21.51 35.07
CA HIS A 210 13.93 20.93 33.74
C HIS A 210 14.09 19.43 33.83
N LEU A 211 13.31 18.70 32.99
CA LEU A 211 13.40 17.26 32.80
C LEU A 211 13.87 16.94 31.39
N ALA A 212 14.82 16.04 31.27
CA ALA A 212 15.39 15.65 30.01
C ALA A 212 15.11 14.18 29.68
N ALA A 213 14.84 13.89 28.41
CA ALA A 213 14.80 12.53 27.87
C ALA A 213 15.76 12.39 26.70
N THR A 214 16.33 11.20 26.56
CA THR A 214 17.17 10.83 25.42
C THR A 214 16.34 10.08 24.41
N LEU A 215 16.38 10.53 23.14
CA LEU A 215 15.59 9.99 22.05
C LEU A 215 16.55 9.43 21.01
N THR A 216 16.38 8.16 20.62
CA THR A 216 17.25 7.52 19.64
C THR A 216 16.43 7.04 18.45
N ILE A 217 16.72 7.59 17.26
CA ILE A 217 16.12 7.16 16.00
C ILE A 217 17.07 6.19 15.33
N GLU A 218 16.58 4.96 15.11
CA GLU A 218 17.32 3.91 14.42
C GLU A 218 16.92 3.88 12.94
N PRO A 219 17.87 4.06 12.01
CA PRO A 219 17.62 3.85 10.60
C PRO A 219 17.25 2.39 10.30
N LEU A 220 16.39 2.19 9.30
CA LEU A 220 15.94 0.86 8.90
C LEU A 220 17.12 0.00 8.41
N LYS A 221 17.16 -1.27 8.85
CA LYS A 221 18.06 -2.27 8.28
C LYS A 221 17.63 -2.57 6.84
N ARG A 222 18.57 -2.53 5.91
CA ARG A 222 18.30 -2.67 4.49
C ARG A 222 19.01 -3.90 3.93
N SER A 223 18.23 -4.93 3.67
CA SER A 223 18.72 -6.18 3.09
C SER A 223 18.04 -6.57 1.77
N HIS A 224 16.99 -5.86 1.35
CA HIS A 224 16.24 -6.21 0.15
C HIS A 224 16.97 -5.77 -1.12
N PRO A 225 17.07 -6.64 -2.17
CA PRO A 225 17.82 -6.34 -3.40
C PRO A 225 17.35 -5.11 -4.18
N LEU A 226 16.10 -4.70 -4.02
CA LEU A 226 15.55 -3.49 -4.68
C LEU A 226 15.89 -2.21 -3.94
N MET A 227 16.45 -2.28 -2.73
CA MET A 227 16.85 -1.09 -1.97
C MET A 227 18.13 -0.50 -2.54
N LYS A 228 18.10 0.79 -2.82
CA LYS A 228 19.23 1.53 -3.41
C LYS A 228 20.45 1.60 -2.47
N ARG A 229 20.21 1.54 -1.15
CA ARG A 229 21.24 1.60 -0.12
C ARG A 229 21.11 0.39 0.78
N GLN A 230 22.19 -0.35 0.95
CA GLN A 230 22.26 -1.56 1.77
C GLN A 230 23.16 -1.34 2.98
N GLY A 231 22.91 -2.04 4.06
CA GLY A 231 23.72 -2.02 5.27
C GLY A 231 22.99 -1.50 6.51
N GLU A 232 23.72 -1.48 7.62
CA GLU A 232 23.21 -0.99 8.90
C GLU A 232 23.31 0.52 8.96
N GLY A 233 22.32 1.16 9.59
CA GLY A 233 22.32 2.57 9.88
C GLY A 233 22.94 2.87 11.25
N VAL A 234 23.59 4.03 11.38
CA VAL A 234 24.06 4.54 12.66
C VAL A 234 22.92 5.31 13.33
N PRO A 235 22.52 4.95 14.57
CA PRO A 235 21.48 5.65 15.30
C PRO A 235 21.78 7.15 15.48
N VAL A 236 20.75 7.98 15.43
CA VAL A 236 20.83 9.41 15.69
C VAL A 236 20.14 9.71 17.01
N THR A 237 20.83 10.43 17.89
CA THR A 237 20.33 10.79 19.22
C THR A 237 19.95 12.26 19.29
N TYR A 238 18.76 12.53 19.81
CA TYR A 238 18.27 13.84 20.19
C TYR A 238 18.00 13.88 21.70
N TYR A 239 17.90 15.08 22.26
CA TYR A 239 17.55 15.31 23.65
C TYR A 239 16.31 16.19 23.72
N ALA A 240 15.32 15.75 24.47
CA ALA A 240 14.08 16.48 24.74
C ALA A 240 14.15 17.09 26.14
N LEU A 241 13.92 18.39 26.23
CA LEU A 241 13.86 19.14 27.49
C LEU A 241 12.43 19.60 27.75
N ALA A 242 11.77 18.99 28.74
CA ALA A 242 10.49 19.48 29.21
C ALA A 242 10.69 20.58 30.26
N TYR A 243 9.91 21.66 30.15
CA TYR A 243 9.92 22.76 31.11
C TYR A 243 8.55 23.45 31.20
N ALA A 244 8.37 24.25 32.24
CA ALA A 244 7.17 25.05 32.46
C ALA A 244 7.43 26.50 32.05
N SER A 245 6.62 27.05 31.16
CA SER A 245 6.67 28.48 30.81
C SER A 245 5.96 29.37 31.85
N SER A 246 5.22 28.76 32.79
CA SER A 246 4.51 29.41 33.89
C SER A 246 4.35 28.44 35.08
N ASP A 247 3.73 28.90 36.18
CA ASP A 247 3.45 28.06 37.34
C ASP A 247 2.38 26.99 37.09
N ALA A 248 1.76 26.95 35.90
CA ALA A 248 0.72 25.98 35.56
C ALA A 248 1.23 24.56 35.33
N GLY A 249 2.54 24.36 35.26
CA GLY A 249 3.19 23.07 35.04
C GLY A 249 3.92 22.96 33.70
N TYR A 250 4.44 21.77 33.42
CA TYR A 250 5.16 21.49 32.18
C TYR A 250 4.25 21.65 30.96
N ASP A 251 4.63 22.56 30.06
CA ASP A 251 3.83 22.93 28.88
C ASP A 251 4.67 23.16 27.61
N ARG A 252 5.99 22.97 27.70
CA ARG A 252 6.95 23.17 26.60
C ARG A 252 7.91 22.00 26.50
N LEU A 253 8.28 21.67 25.24
CA LEU A 253 9.33 20.71 24.93
C LEU A 253 10.32 21.30 23.94
N ARG A 254 11.57 21.46 24.37
CA ARG A 254 12.70 21.83 23.52
C ARG A 254 13.42 20.60 23.02
N LEU A 255 13.82 20.60 21.74
CA LEU A 255 14.67 19.56 21.16
C LEU A 255 16.08 20.13 20.89
N THR A 256 17.10 19.37 21.30
CA THR A 256 18.52 19.75 21.13
C THR A 256 19.32 18.58 20.56
N ARG A 257 20.46 18.89 19.94
CA ARG A 257 21.39 17.87 19.41
C ARG A 257 22.37 17.35 20.46
N SER A 258 22.61 18.12 21.50
CA SER A 258 23.49 17.74 22.61
C SER A 258 22.96 18.24 23.95
N LYS A 259 23.60 17.82 25.04
CA LYS A 259 23.30 18.31 26.38
C LYS A 259 23.83 19.75 26.66
N ASP A 260 24.48 20.38 25.68
CA ASP A 260 24.88 21.80 25.84
C ASP A 260 23.63 22.70 25.94
N GLY A 261 22.56 22.38 25.22
CA GLY A 261 21.29 23.09 25.26
C GLY A 261 21.19 24.32 24.35
N ASN A 262 22.31 24.78 23.76
CA ASN A 262 22.34 25.89 22.79
C ASN A 262 22.09 25.46 21.35
N ASP A 263 22.27 24.19 21.07
CA ASP A 263 22.10 23.60 19.74
C ASP A 263 20.65 23.14 19.52
N THR A 264 19.72 24.07 19.72
CA THR A 264 18.27 23.84 19.49
C THR A 264 18.04 23.44 18.05
N ILE A 265 17.12 22.46 17.87
CA ILE A 265 16.76 21.94 16.56
C ILE A 265 15.68 22.82 15.93
N LEU A 266 14.73 23.28 16.73
CA LEU A 266 13.57 24.05 16.32
C LEU A 266 13.73 25.52 16.74
N GLU A 267 13.13 26.42 15.96
CA GLU A 267 13.09 27.84 16.30
C GLU A 267 12.19 28.11 17.52
N GLU A 268 11.06 27.40 17.60
CA GLU A 268 10.12 27.47 18.73
C GLU A 268 9.98 26.12 19.44
N ASP A 269 9.93 26.18 20.79
CA ASP A 269 9.71 25.00 21.60
C ASP A 269 8.26 24.51 21.47
N LEU A 270 8.07 23.18 21.34
CA LEU A 270 6.77 22.56 21.09
C LEU A 270 5.81 22.69 22.27
N ARG A 271 4.53 22.83 21.94
CA ARG A 271 3.37 22.69 22.86
C ARG A 271 2.63 21.39 22.60
N PRO A 272 1.90 20.84 23.58
CA PRO A 272 1.03 19.70 23.36
C PRO A 272 0.08 19.92 22.16
N GLY A 273 -0.04 18.90 21.30
CA GLY A 273 -0.82 18.93 20.06
C GLY A 273 -0.08 19.55 18.85
N GLN A 274 1.08 20.13 19.02
CA GLN A 274 1.78 20.89 17.98
C GLN A 274 2.74 20.00 17.17
N TRP A 275 2.73 20.17 15.83
CA TRP A 275 3.76 19.69 14.91
C TRP A 275 4.96 20.67 14.90
N SER A 276 6.17 20.11 14.82
CA SER A 276 7.38 20.92 14.54
C SER A 276 7.42 21.34 13.07
N GLU A 277 8.31 22.31 12.76
CA GLU A 277 8.83 22.47 11.42
C GLU A 277 9.70 21.28 11.03
N TYR A 278 10.03 21.17 9.73
CA TYR A 278 11.02 20.21 9.25
C TYR A 278 12.44 20.72 9.50
N TRP A 279 13.32 19.81 9.91
CA TRP A 279 14.76 20.09 9.95
C TRP A 279 15.54 19.05 9.15
N ALA A 280 16.65 19.49 8.56
CA ALA A 280 17.60 18.62 7.89
C ALA A 280 18.42 17.81 8.90
N GLN A 281 18.63 16.54 8.60
CA GLN A 281 19.45 15.62 9.37
C GLN A 281 20.23 14.70 8.44
N THR A 282 21.54 14.62 8.67
CA THR A 282 22.39 13.61 8.01
C THR A 282 22.37 12.32 8.81
N PHE A 283 22.06 11.23 8.15
CA PHE A 283 22.13 9.85 8.65
C PHE A 283 23.30 9.13 7.99
N THR A 284 23.86 8.12 8.66
CA THR A 284 24.86 7.24 8.07
C THR A 284 24.24 5.86 7.86
N ILE A 285 24.19 5.37 6.61
CA ILE A 285 23.63 4.07 6.25
C ILE A 285 24.64 3.33 5.36
N GLY A 286 25.08 2.15 5.79
CA GLY A 286 26.10 1.40 5.06
C GLY A 286 27.40 2.20 4.83
N GLY A 287 27.78 3.05 5.79
CA GLY A 287 28.95 3.93 5.70
C GLY A 287 28.77 5.19 4.81
N GLN A 288 27.59 5.39 4.21
CA GLN A 288 27.31 6.55 3.35
C GLN A 288 26.48 7.59 4.10
N ALA A 289 26.79 8.87 3.88
CA ALA A 289 25.97 9.99 4.36
C ALA A 289 24.68 10.10 3.54
N VAL A 290 23.54 10.19 4.22
CA VAL A 290 22.20 10.29 3.64
C VAL A 290 21.49 11.46 4.30
N GLU A 291 21.23 12.51 3.54
CA GLU A 291 20.43 13.63 4.01
C GLU A 291 18.95 13.27 4.00
N GLY A 292 18.24 13.56 5.10
CA GLY A 292 16.81 13.41 5.26
C GLY A 292 16.19 14.59 5.98
N HIS A 293 14.85 14.70 5.90
CA HIS A 293 14.10 15.71 6.63
C HIS A 293 13.25 15.05 7.71
N VAL A 294 13.40 15.56 8.91
CA VAL A 294 12.75 15.06 10.13
C VAL A 294 11.68 16.05 10.57
N GLN A 295 10.61 15.55 11.10
CA GLN A 295 9.53 16.30 11.75
C GLN A 295 9.04 15.50 12.95
N CYS A 296 8.46 16.16 13.96
CA CYS A 296 7.79 15.47 15.05
C CYS A 296 6.53 16.21 15.51
N LYS A 297 5.71 15.52 16.30
CA LYS A 297 4.53 16.09 16.97
C LYS A 297 4.64 15.82 18.47
N LEU A 298 4.52 16.85 19.27
CA LEU A 298 4.29 16.67 20.70
C LEU A 298 2.80 16.35 20.92
N VAL A 299 2.47 15.06 20.95
CA VAL A 299 1.07 14.59 21.08
C VAL A 299 0.54 14.93 22.46
N ALA A 300 1.34 14.68 23.51
CA ALA A 300 0.96 14.96 24.89
C ALA A 300 2.16 15.27 25.77
N LEU A 301 1.97 16.20 26.72
CA LEU A 301 2.85 16.46 27.85
C LEU A 301 1.95 16.81 29.04
N ALA A 302 1.97 16.00 30.11
CA ALA A 302 1.19 16.29 31.31
C ALA A 302 1.86 17.42 32.13
N PRO A 303 1.05 18.31 32.79
CA PRO A 303 1.58 19.42 33.57
C PRO A 303 2.48 19.02 34.74
N ASP A 304 2.38 17.80 35.23
CA ASP A 304 3.24 17.18 36.25
C ASP A 304 4.37 16.34 35.65
N ALA A 305 4.51 16.33 34.32
CA ALA A 305 5.45 15.52 33.55
C ALA A 305 5.27 13.98 33.73
N SER A 306 4.17 13.54 34.30
CA SER A 306 3.87 12.10 34.46
C SER A 306 3.64 11.39 33.10
N LYS A 307 3.37 12.17 32.02
CA LYS A 307 3.12 11.66 30.69
C LYS A 307 3.85 12.52 29.65
N LEU A 308 4.54 11.85 28.73
CA LEU A 308 5.04 12.41 27.46
C LEU A 308 4.62 11.46 26.33
N GLU A 309 4.19 12.04 25.21
CA GLU A 309 4.09 11.35 23.92
C GLU A 309 4.65 12.27 22.84
N LEU A 310 5.79 11.88 22.25
CA LEU A 310 6.47 12.59 21.18
C LEU A 310 6.60 11.67 19.95
N PHE A 311 5.88 12.00 18.90
CA PHE A 311 5.77 11.20 17.69
C PHE A 311 6.65 11.71 16.56
N PHE A 312 7.37 10.81 15.90
CA PHE A 312 8.15 11.03 14.67
C PHE A 312 7.55 10.19 13.55
N PRO A 313 7.07 10.81 12.45
CA PRO A 313 6.66 10.08 11.25
C PRO A 313 7.87 9.48 10.53
N GLN A 314 7.61 8.71 9.49
CA GLN A 314 8.65 8.16 8.61
C GLN A 314 9.59 9.24 8.09
N ILE A 315 10.89 8.93 8.07
CA ILE A 315 11.93 9.84 7.59
C ILE A 315 12.38 9.43 6.19
N TRP A 316 12.32 10.38 5.27
CA TRP A 316 12.67 10.18 3.87
C TRP A 316 13.92 10.95 3.47
N PRO A 317 14.74 10.40 2.54
CA PRO A 317 15.90 11.11 2.01
C PRO A 317 15.47 12.19 1.01
N VAL A 318 16.37 13.10 0.73
CA VAL A 318 16.20 14.15 -0.31
C VAL A 318 16.42 13.61 -1.73
N SER A 319 16.93 12.39 -1.90
CA SER A 319 17.23 11.77 -3.19
C SER A 319 17.11 10.25 -3.14
N GLY A 320 17.01 9.62 -4.33
CA GLY A 320 17.00 8.17 -4.48
C GLY A 320 15.60 7.56 -4.54
N TYR A 321 14.55 8.36 -4.58
CA TYR A 321 13.16 7.96 -4.75
C TYR A 321 12.52 8.51 -6.03
N THR A 322 13.30 9.18 -6.88
CA THR A 322 12.85 9.72 -8.15
C THR A 322 13.66 9.20 -9.34
N PHE A 323 13.08 9.29 -10.52
CA PHE A 323 13.76 9.13 -11.79
C PHE A 323 13.31 10.27 -12.73
N PRO A 324 14.22 11.06 -13.27
CA PRO A 324 15.64 11.15 -12.88
C PRO A 324 15.85 11.58 -11.40
N ASP A 325 17.03 11.25 -10.84
CA ASP A 325 17.29 11.40 -9.38
C ASP A 325 17.28 12.87 -8.93
N GLU A 326 17.70 13.79 -9.80
CA GLU A 326 17.73 15.24 -9.53
C GLU A 326 16.34 15.85 -9.30
N VAL A 327 15.28 15.20 -9.78
CA VAL A 327 13.89 15.64 -9.53
C VAL A 327 13.55 15.63 -8.05
N GLY A 328 14.15 14.76 -7.26
CA GLY A 328 13.94 14.74 -5.81
C GLY A 328 14.30 16.07 -5.13
N ARG A 329 15.40 16.70 -5.55
CA ARG A 329 15.83 18.01 -5.04
C ARG A 329 14.92 19.14 -5.55
N GLU A 330 14.54 19.12 -6.84
CA GLU A 330 13.56 20.07 -7.39
C GLU A 330 12.26 20.05 -6.57
N LEU A 331 11.75 18.86 -6.28
CA LEU A 331 10.52 18.70 -5.50
C LEU A 331 10.67 19.17 -4.05
N LEU A 332 11.83 18.90 -3.41
CA LEU A 332 12.10 19.39 -2.08
C LEU A 332 12.04 20.92 -2.02
N GLU A 333 12.66 21.61 -2.99
CA GLU A 333 12.69 23.07 -3.06
C GLU A 333 11.32 23.68 -3.40
N ALA A 334 10.58 23.05 -4.32
CA ALA A 334 9.32 23.57 -4.81
C ALA A 334 8.11 23.29 -3.89
N VAL A 335 8.06 22.08 -3.30
CA VAL A 335 6.87 21.61 -2.57
C VAL A 335 7.20 21.05 -1.18
N GLY A 336 8.50 20.97 -0.81
CA GLY A 336 8.99 20.50 0.49
C GLY A 336 9.23 18.99 0.57
N PRO A 337 9.55 18.46 1.76
CA PRO A 337 9.95 17.07 1.95
C PRO A 337 8.90 16.08 1.50
N PHE A 338 9.36 14.95 0.94
CA PHE A 338 8.47 13.86 0.56
C PHE A 338 7.77 13.28 1.79
N ARG A 339 6.48 12.97 1.64
CA ARG A 339 5.67 12.26 2.65
C ARG A 339 5.04 11.04 2.03
N GLN A 340 5.14 9.93 2.74
CA GLN A 340 4.47 8.70 2.39
C GLN A 340 3.13 8.58 3.12
N ASN A 341 2.23 7.80 2.53
CA ASN A 341 0.99 7.39 3.16
C ASN A 341 1.28 6.71 4.51
N PRO A 342 0.60 7.09 5.60
CA PRO A 342 0.73 6.38 6.86
C PRO A 342 0.17 4.96 6.71
N GLY A 343 1.03 3.96 6.93
CA GLY A 343 0.67 2.55 6.80
C GLY A 343 0.10 1.95 8.09
N ARG A 344 -0.10 0.64 8.07
CA ARG A 344 -0.55 -0.14 9.26
C ARG A 344 0.32 0.14 10.49
N ASP A 345 1.61 0.29 10.30
CA ASP A 345 2.57 0.55 11.39
C ASP A 345 2.25 1.85 12.14
N ALA A 346 1.68 2.85 11.47
CA ALA A 346 1.32 4.11 12.09
C ALA A 346 0.22 3.93 13.14
N LEU A 347 -0.85 3.21 12.84
CA LEU A 347 -1.96 2.98 13.80
C LEU A 347 -1.55 2.19 15.05
N GLY A 348 -0.49 1.38 14.95
CA GLY A 348 0.11 0.72 16.11
C GLY A 348 1.00 1.63 16.95
N VAL A 349 1.23 2.89 16.55
CA VAL A 349 2.19 3.80 17.17
C VAL A 349 1.53 5.10 17.66
N ILE A 350 0.52 5.61 16.94
CA ILE A 350 -0.10 6.92 17.19
C ILE A 350 -1.62 6.82 17.40
N ASP A 351 -2.20 7.89 17.91
CA ASP A 351 -3.66 8.05 18.01
C ASP A 351 -4.30 8.30 16.63
N ASP A 352 -5.61 8.07 16.57
CA ASP A 352 -6.36 8.18 15.31
C ASP A 352 -6.28 9.60 14.71
N GLU A 353 -6.25 10.66 15.52
CA GLU A 353 -6.19 12.04 15.02
C GLU A 353 -4.84 12.32 14.34
N SER A 354 -3.73 11.98 15.00
CA SER A 354 -2.39 12.12 14.41
C SER A 354 -2.23 11.26 13.15
N TYR A 355 -2.90 10.09 13.07
CA TYR A 355 -2.94 9.29 11.86
C TYR A 355 -3.60 10.05 10.70
N PHE A 356 -4.80 10.64 10.94
CA PHE A 356 -5.51 11.38 9.89
C PHE A 356 -4.78 12.65 9.48
N GLU A 357 -4.12 13.35 10.40
CA GLU A 357 -3.25 14.49 10.06
C GLU A 357 -2.11 14.07 9.12
N CYS A 358 -1.48 12.92 9.39
CA CYS A 358 -0.45 12.36 8.49
C CYS A 358 -1.01 11.99 7.13
N LEU A 359 -2.20 11.39 7.09
CA LEU A 359 -2.87 11.01 5.85
C LEU A 359 -3.21 12.24 5.00
N GLU A 360 -3.81 13.25 5.60
CA GLU A 360 -4.16 14.50 4.90
C GLU A 360 -2.91 15.21 4.37
N ALA A 361 -1.85 15.27 5.18
CA ALA A 361 -0.58 15.86 4.75
C ALA A 361 0.08 15.06 3.62
N HIS A 362 -0.06 13.71 3.60
CA HIS A 362 0.40 12.89 2.47
C HIS A 362 -0.37 13.22 1.19
N LEU A 363 -1.71 13.19 1.24
CA LEU A 363 -2.56 13.44 0.07
C LEU A 363 -2.39 14.87 -0.46
N GLN A 364 -2.22 15.86 0.43
CA GLN A 364 -1.88 17.22 0.04
C GLN A 364 -0.55 17.26 -0.71
N ARG A 365 0.49 16.61 -0.17
CA ARG A 365 1.81 16.54 -0.80
C ARG A 365 1.75 15.82 -2.15
N LEU A 366 0.96 14.75 -2.26
CA LEU A 366 0.76 14.01 -3.50
C LEU A 366 0.14 14.89 -4.59
N ALA A 367 -0.86 15.73 -4.22
CA ALA A 367 -1.41 16.72 -5.14
C ALA A 367 -0.36 17.77 -5.53
N ASP A 368 0.37 18.35 -4.57
CA ASP A 368 1.38 19.39 -4.82
C ASP A 368 2.46 18.92 -5.80
N VAL A 369 2.99 17.70 -5.58
CA VAL A 369 3.98 17.07 -6.46
C VAL A 369 3.41 16.86 -7.86
N THR A 370 2.21 16.29 -7.98
CA THR A 370 1.57 16.01 -9.27
C THR A 370 1.33 17.31 -10.06
N ILE A 371 0.80 18.33 -9.40
CA ILE A 371 0.50 19.64 -10.03
C ILE A 371 1.79 20.35 -10.41
N HIS A 372 2.83 20.34 -9.55
CA HIS A 372 4.14 20.94 -9.86
C HIS A 372 4.75 20.29 -11.10
N LEU A 373 4.81 18.97 -11.15
CA LEU A 373 5.36 18.26 -12.31
C LEU A 373 4.56 18.52 -13.59
N ALA A 374 3.24 18.56 -13.52
CA ALA A 374 2.41 18.90 -14.68
C ALA A 374 2.64 20.32 -15.20
N ARG A 375 2.89 21.29 -14.30
CA ARG A 375 3.15 22.70 -14.67
C ARG A 375 4.55 22.90 -15.24
N THR A 376 5.56 22.24 -14.68
CA THR A 376 6.95 22.37 -15.10
C THR A 376 7.28 21.52 -16.34
N ARG A 377 6.40 20.56 -16.67
CA ARG A 377 6.53 19.68 -17.85
C ARG A 377 5.24 19.70 -18.68
N PRO A 378 4.87 20.87 -19.30
CA PRO A 378 3.54 21.09 -19.90
C PRO A 378 3.26 20.18 -21.11
N ALA A 379 4.27 19.51 -21.66
CA ALA A 379 4.14 18.53 -22.75
C ALA A 379 3.69 17.14 -22.29
N TRP A 380 3.36 16.95 -21.01
CA TRP A 380 2.89 15.67 -20.51
C TRP A 380 1.63 15.19 -21.23
N THR A 381 1.54 13.87 -21.44
CA THR A 381 0.38 13.23 -22.10
C THR A 381 -0.34 12.27 -21.14
N GLY A 382 0.38 11.59 -20.27
CA GLY A 382 -0.20 10.71 -19.27
C GLY A 382 0.34 10.99 -17.87
N ILE A 383 -0.54 11.22 -16.90
CA ILE A 383 -0.22 11.26 -15.49
C ILE A 383 -0.78 9.98 -14.86
N PHE A 384 0.06 9.31 -14.08
CA PHE A 384 -0.28 8.11 -13.31
C PHE A 384 -0.03 8.43 -11.85
N THR A 385 -1.08 8.51 -11.04
CA THR A 385 -0.97 8.77 -9.60
C THR A 385 -1.88 7.85 -8.80
N GLN A 386 -1.48 7.48 -7.60
CA GLN A 386 -2.20 6.50 -6.80
C GLN A 386 -1.98 6.77 -5.30
N THR A 387 -2.99 6.42 -4.48
CA THR A 387 -2.88 6.36 -3.04
C THR A 387 -3.32 5.01 -2.49
N HIS A 388 -2.57 4.48 -1.54
CA HIS A 388 -2.90 3.25 -0.81
C HIS A 388 -3.75 3.50 0.46
N ALA A 389 -4.20 4.73 0.65
CA ALA A 389 -4.92 5.15 1.85
C ALA A 389 -6.19 4.35 2.11
N THR A 390 -6.96 4.10 1.06
CA THR A 390 -8.25 3.40 1.13
C THR A 390 -8.09 1.91 1.42
N ASP A 391 -7.05 1.27 0.91
CA ASP A 391 -6.75 -0.12 1.27
C ASP A 391 -6.29 -0.25 2.73
N TYR A 392 -5.44 0.64 3.21
CA TYR A 392 -5.12 0.66 4.64
C TYR A 392 -6.36 0.88 5.50
N ALA A 393 -7.28 1.77 5.09
CA ALA A 393 -8.55 1.94 5.78
C ALA A 393 -9.39 0.63 5.79
N ASN A 394 -9.43 -0.09 4.67
CA ASN A 394 -10.07 -1.40 4.61
C ASN A 394 -9.45 -2.38 5.62
N HIS A 395 -8.14 -2.48 5.64
CA HIS A 395 -7.46 -3.38 6.58
C HIS A 395 -7.70 -3.04 8.06
N PHE A 396 -8.02 -1.78 8.38
CA PHE A 396 -8.16 -1.34 9.78
C PHE A 396 -9.60 -1.23 10.24
N PHE A 397 -10.48 -0.84 9.34
CA PHE A 397 -11.80 -0.37 9.72
C PHE A 397 -12.92 -1.18 9.08
N ILE A 398 -12.71 -1.79 7.90
CA ILE A 398 -13.83 -2.34 7.12
C ILE A 398 -14.53 -3.50 7.82
N ALA A 399 -13.78 -4.35 8.54
CA ALA A 399 -14.33 -5.56 9.16
C ALA A 399 -15.49 -5.26 10.13
N ASP A 400 -15.33 -4.22 10.92
CA ASP A 400 -16.30 -3.82 11.95
C ASP A 400 -16.95 -2.47 11.65
N SER A 401 -16.97 -2.03 10.38
CA SER A 401 -17.62 -0.79 9.96
C SER A 401 -19.10 -0.96 9.58
N ASP A 402 -19.60 -2.18 9.56
CA ASP A 402 -20.98 -2.53 9.21
C ASP A 402 -21.61 -3.37 10.33
N PRO A 403 -22.88 -3.10 10.72
CA PRO A 403 -23.60 -3.88 11.74
C PRO A 403 -23.64 -5.39 11.47
N ILE A 404 -23.47 -5.82 10.23
CA ILE A 404 -23.45 -7.24 9.83
C ILE A 404 -22.28 -8.01 10.48
N SER A 405 -21.22 -7.30 10.92
CA SER A 405 -20.11 -7.89 11.68
C SER A 405 -20.53 -8.44 13.03
N GLY A 406 -21.61 -7.89 13.61
CA GLY A 406 -22.05 -8.17 14.99
C GLY A 406 -21.21 -7.46 16.06
N ALA A 407 -20.33 -6.53 15.67
CA ALA A 407 -19.56 -5.71 16.62
C ALA A 407 -20.47 -4.77 17.43
N PRO A 408 -20.05 -4.31 18.63
CA PRO A 408 -20.78 -3.31 19.40
C PRO A 408 -21.02 -2.03 18.59
N PRO A 409 -22.17 -1.35 18.77
CA PRO A 409 -22.53 -0.17 17.96
C PRO A 409 -21.50 0.97 17.99
N ASP A 410 -20.83 1.20 19.11
CA ASP A 410 -19.77 2.20 19.25
C ASP A 410 -18.49 1.83 18.47
N VAL A 411 -18.19 0.55 18.38
CA VAL A 411 -17.09 0.02 17.53
C VAL A 411 -17.43 0.21 16.06
N VAL A 412 -18.67 -0.14 15.66
CA VAL A 412 -19.16 0.05 14.28
C VAL A 412 -19.08 1.53 13.88
N GLU A 413 -19.59 2.43 14.71
CA GLU A 413 -19.55 3.87 14.44
C GLU A 413 -18.11 4.40 14.32
N ARG A 414 -17.21 4.00 15.23
CA ARG A 414 -15.80 4.41 15.20
C ARG A 414 -15.12 3.93 13.91
N ASN A 415 -15.31 2.68 13.54
CA ASN A 415 -14.69 2.11 12.37
C ASN A 415 -15.28 2.70 11.07
N TYR A 416 -16.58 2.89 11.01
CA TYR A 416 -17.23 3.59 9.91
C TYR A 416 -16.70 5.03 9.76
N ARG A 417 -16.48 5.73 10.88
CA ARG A 417 -15.82 7.06 10.87
C ARG A 417 -14.41 7.01 10.29
N GLY A 418 -13.63 5.99 10.61
CA GLY A 418 -12.31 5.77 10.02
C GLY A 418 -12.37 5.60 8.50
N MET A 419 -13.35 4.83 8.02
CA MET A 419 -13.58 4.64 6.59
C MET A 419 -13.92 5.98 5.91
N TYR A 420 -15.00 6.65 6.33
CA TYR A 420 -15.43 7.85 5.61
C TYR A 420 -14.44 9.01 5.71
N ARG A 421 -13.73 9.21 6.82
CA ARG A 421 -12.65 10.23 6.92
C ARG A 421 -11.57 10.01 5.87
N THR A 422 -11.19 8.77 5.61
CA THR A 422 -10.22 8.42 4.58
C THR A 422 -10.73 8.79 3.19
N TYR A 423 -11.98 8.42 2.87
CA TYR A 423 -12.58 8.75 1.58
C TYR A 423 -12.77 10.25 1.37
N GLU A 424 -13.18 11.00 2.39
CA GLU A 424 -13.27 12.46 2.35
C GLU A 424 -11.90 13.12 2.10
N ALA A 425 -10.82 12.59 2.70
CA ALA A 425 -9.47 13.07 2.43
C ALA A 425 -9.04 12.78 0.98
N CYS A 426 -9.34 11.60 0.46
CA CYS A 426 -9.11 11.26 -0.95
C CYS A 426 -9.96 12.11 -1.90
N ASP A 427 -11.20 12.40 -1.55
CA ASP A 427 -12.09 13.28 -2.34
C ASP A 427 -11.52 14.70 -2.46
N ARG A 428 -10.97 15.26 -1.36
CA ARG A 428 -10.29 16.56 -1.39
C ARG A 428 -9.04 16.53 -2.29
N TRP A 429 -8.25 15.45 -2.23
CA TRP A 429 -7.10 15.24 -3.11
C TRP A 429 -7.52 15.23 -4.59
N ILE A 430 -8.53 14.44 -4.95
CA ILE A 430 -9.07 14.36 -6.30
C ILE A 430 -9.62 15.73 -6.74
N GLY A 431 -10.34 16.45 -5.87
CA GLY A 431 -10.83 17.79 -6.14
C GLY A 431 -9.73 18.77 -6.53
N ARG A 432 -8.59 18.74 -5.82
CA ARG A 432 -7.43 19.58 -6.16
C ARG A 432 -6.81 19.24 -7.52
N LEU A 433 -6.72 17.94 -7.85
CA LEU A 433 -6.23 17.50 -9.16
C LEU A 433 -7.19 17.94 -10.28
N MET A 434 -8.50 17.81 -10.06
CA MET A 434 -9.52 18.27 -11.02
C MET A 434 -9.45 19.78 -11.26
N GLU A 435 -9.31 20.56 -10.21
CA GLU A 435 -9.20 22.03 -10.31
C GLU A 435 -7.96 22.46 -11.12
N ALA A 436 -6.85 21.75 -10.95
CA ALA A 436 -5.58 22.12 -11.56
C ALA A 436 -5.37 21.55 -12.98
N LEU A 437 -5.97 20.40 -13.30
CA LEU A 437 -5.59 19.60 -14.47
C LEU A 437 -6.76 19.24 -15.41
N LEU A 438 -8.02 19.33 -14.95
CA LEU A 438 -9.19 19.00 -15.77
C LEU A 438 -9.57 20.17 -16.66
N ASP A 439 -9.38 20.02 -17.96
CA ASP A 439 -9.75 20.97 -19.01
C ASP A 439 -10.40 20.24 -20.21
N GLU A 440 -10.70 20.97 -21.28
CA GLU A 440 -11.35 20.44 -22.50
C GLU A 440 -10.48 19.42 -23.28
N ARG A 441 -9.21 19.24 -22.90
CA ARG A 441 -8.27 18.33 -23.56
C ARG A 441 -7.90 17.15 -22.68
N THR A 442 -8.33 17.13 -21.42
CA THR A 442 -7.89 16.16 -20.42
C THR A 442 -9.01 15.19 -20.07
N THR A 443 -8.71 13.91 -20.07
CA THR A 443 -9.56 12.83 -19.55
C THR A 443 -9.07 12.39 -18.18
N PHE A 444 -9.96 12.29 -17.20
CA PHE A 444 -9.73 11.72 -15.90
C PHE A 444 -10.25 10.29 -15.85
N CYS A 445 -9.43 9.37 -15.38
CA CYS A 445 -9.79 7.97 -15.14
C CYS A 445 -9.55 7.63 -13.67
N LEU A 446 -10.61 7.36 -12.91
CA LEU A 446 -10.52 6.93 -11.52
C LEU A 446 -10.77 5.43 -11.46
N VAL A 447 -9.82 4.68 -10.89
CA VAL A 447 -9.81 3.22 -10.86
C VAL A 447 -9.34 2.67 -9.52
N SER A 448 -9.62 1.39 -9.28
CA SER A 448 -9.05 0.61 -8.18
C SER A 448 -8.58 -0.75 -8.67
N ASP A 449 -7.56 -1.28 -8.01
CA ASP A 449 -6.96 -2.59 -8.31
C ASP A 449 -7.77 -3.76 -7.75
N HIS A 450 -8.45 -3.58 -6.63
CA HIS A 450 -9.43 -4.51 -6.04
C HIS A 450 -10.44 -3.74 -5.19
N GLY A 451 -11.45 -4.41 -4.71
CA GLY A 451 -12.36 -3.89 -3.70
C GLY A 451 -11.99 -4.37 -2.29
N GLY A 452 -12.84 -4.08 -1.33
CA GLY A 452 -12.78 -4.59 0.03
C GLY A 452 -14.12 -5.17 0.47
N THR A 453 -14.10 -6.11 1.41
CA THR A 453 -15.32 -6.71 1.99
C THR A 453 -15.36 -6.49 3.49
N PRO A 454 -16.53 -6.14 4.07
CA PRO A 454 -16.69 -5.98 5.51
C PRO A 454 -16.80 -7.34 6.20
N THR A 455 -15.68 -8.05 6.28
CA THR A 455 -15.63 -9.42 6.80
C THR A 455 -15.14 -9.47 8.24
N THR A 456 -15.61 -10.46 8.99
CA THR A 456 -14.99 -10.82 10.27
C THR A 456 -13.76 -11.66 9.96
N PHE A 457 -12.57 -11.19 10.29
CA PHE A 457 -11.27 -11.82 10.00
C PHE A 457 -11.19 -13.30 10.45
N ARG A 458 -11.77 -14.21 9.68
CA ARG A 458 -11.59 -15.64 9.84
C ARG A 458 -10.49 -16.09 8.89
N MET A 459 -9.32 -16.33 9.42
CA MET A 459 -8.17 -16.74 8.61
C MET A 459 -8.18 -18.24 8.37
N THR A 460 -8.21 -18.64 7.10
CA THR A 460 -8.05 -20.04 6.69
C THR A 460 -6.61 -20.29 6.26
N ASN A 461 -5.87 -21.04 7.04
CA ASN A 461 -4.51 -21.44 6.67
C ASN A 461 -4.56 -22.69 5.78
N VAL A 462 -4.40 -22.53 4.46
CA VAL A 462 -4.40 -23.64 3.50
C VAL A 462 -3.32 -24.67 3.81
N ASN A 463 -2.15 -24.25 4.29
CA ASN A 463 -1.08 -25.20 4.66
C ASN A 463 -1.46 -26.06 5.87
N GLN A 464 -2.27 -25.54 6.79
CA GLN A 464 -2.82 -26.33 7.90
C GLN A 464 -3.83 -27.37 7.39
N VAL A 465 -4.65 -27.03 6.40
CA VAL A 465 -5.57 -27.98 5.77
C VAL A 465 -4.79 -29.11 5.08
N LEU A 466 -3.72 -28.76 4.36
CA LEU A 466 -2.83 -29.74 3.71
C LEU A 466 -2.08 -30.61 4.73
N GLU A 467 -1.64 -30.04 5.87
CA GLU A 467 -1.01 -30.79 6.98
C GLU A 467 -1.99 -31.84 7.54
N GLN A 468 -3.24 -31.42 7.84
CA GLN A 468 -4.28 -32.32 8.34
C GLN A 468 -4.59 -33.46 7.37
N ALA A 469 -4.49 -33.21 6.07
CA ALA A 469 -4.68 -34.19 5.02
C ALA A 469 -3.43 -35.09 4.77
N GLY A 470 -2.34 -34.90 5.48
CA GLY A 470 -1.07 -35.64 5.30
C GLY A 470 -0.36 -35.34 3.98
N LEU A 471 -0.61 -34.15 3.40
CA LEU A 471 0.00 -33.68 2.17
C LEU A 471 1.18 -32.75 2.42
N LEU A 472 1.22 -32.10 3.59
CA LEU A 472 2.29 -31.21 4.04
C LEU A 472 2.82 -31.67 5.40
N VAL A 473 4.13 -31.58 5.59
CA VAL A 473 4.82 -31.96 6.83
C VAL A 473 5.75 -30.84 7.26
N TYR A 474 5.63 -30.39 8.50
CA TYR A 474 6.58 -29.46 9.13
C TYR A 474 7.69 -30.22 9.86
N ARG A 475 8.87 -29.63 9.93
CA ARG A 475 9.97 -30.12 10.78
C ARG A 475 9.58 -29.96 12.25
N GLU A 476 10.04 -30.88 13.08
CA GLU A 476 9.78 -30.85 14.51
C GLU A 476 10.31 -29.54 15.14
N GLY A 477 9.47 -28.87 15.94
CA GLY A 477 9.82 -27.60 16.60
C GLY A 477 9.89 -26.37 15.67
N ALA A 478 9.68 -26.53 14.38
CA ALA A 478 9.72 -25.41 13.46
C ALA A 478 8.42 -24.56 13.50
N PRO A 479 8.52 -23.24 13.25
CA PRO A 479 7.33 -22.40 13.18
C PRO A 479 6.45 -22.84 12.00
N ARG A 480 5.14 -22.94 12.26
CA ARG A 480 4.13 -23.18 11.23
C ARG A 480 3.78 -21.87 10.56
N GLY A 481 4.42 -21.57 9.44
CA GLY A 481 4.12 -20.39 8.60
C GLY A 481 2.81 -20.59 7.85
N GLY A 482 1.95 -19.56 7.86
CA GLY A 482 0.79 -19.48 6.97
C GLY A 482 1.22 -19.00 5.58
N GLY A 483 0.61 -19.53 4.52
CA GLY A 483 0.64 -18.91 3.20
C GLY A 483 -0.21 -17.64 3.23
N GLY A 484 0.41 -16.48 3.45
CA GLY A 484 -0.24 -15.18 3.48
C GLY A 484 0.63 -14.12 2.83
N GLU A 485 0.11 -12.91 2.66
CA GLU A 485 0.86 -11.75 2.19
C GLU A 485 2.11 -11.56 3.06
N GLY A 486 3.29 -11.50 2.46
CA GLY A 486 4.56 -11.28 3.16
C GLY A 486 5.26 -12.53 3.72
N ALA A 487 4.71 -13.73 3.60
CA ALA A 487 5.33 -14.96 4.10
C ALA A 487 6.54 -15.43 3.24
N GLY A 488 7.50 -14.57 2.98
CA GLY A 488 8.80 -14.87 2.38
C GLY A 488 9.85 -15.33 3.40
N GLY A 489 9.45 -16.05 4.46
CA GLY A 489 10.35 -16.58 5.47
C GLY A 489 10.59 -18.08 5.32
N ALA A 490 11.76 -18.57 5.73
CA ALA A 490 12.09 -19.98 5.72
C ALA A 490 10.96 -20.78 6.38
N SER A 491 10.11 -21.38 5.56
CA SER A 491 9.01 -22.20 6.04
C SER A 491 9.60 -23.39 6.79
N GLY A 492 9.04 -23.70 7.96
CA GLY A 492 9.42 -24.89 8.70
C GLY A 492 9.09 -26.21 8.00
N ILE A 493 8.74 -26.18 6.70
CA ILE A 493 8.31 -27.31 5.89
C ILE A 493 9.47 -28.30 5.68
N ASP A 494 9.16 -29.59 5.91
CA ASP A 494 10.03 -30.72 5.54
C ASP A 494 9.74 -31.14 4.09
N TRP A 495 10.50 -30.58 3.15
CA TRP A 495 10.34 -30.84 1.73
C TRP A 495 10.66 -32.28 1.31
N THR A 496 11.32 -33.07 2.16
CA THR A 496 11.58 -34.49 1.89
C THR A 496 10.35 -35.38 2.11
N LYS A 497 9.31 -34.83 2.77
CA LYS A 497 8.05 -35.54 3.10
C LYS A 497 6.81 -34.83 2.56
N THR A 498 6.92 -33.56 2.17
CA THR A 498 5.80 -32.73 1.71
C THR A 498 5.48 -32.99 0.25
N LYS A 499 4.22 -33.36 -0.03
CA LYS A 499 3.71 -33.62 -1.39
C LYS A 499 3.18 -32.38 -2.07
N ALA A 500 2.56 -31.46 -1.33
CA ALA A 500 2.00 -30.21 -1.83
C ALA A 500 2.03 -29.11 -0.77
N ALA A 501 2.17 -27.85 -1.19
CA ALA A 501 2.15 -26.69 -0.32
C ALA A 501 1.49 -25.48 -1.01
N GLY A 502 0.82 -24.66 -0.20
CA GLY A 502 0.32 -23.35 -0.62
C GLY A 502 1.47 -22.37 -0.82
N GLN A 503 1.37 -21.56 -1.87
CA GLN A 503 2.33 -20.52 -2.23
C GLN A 503 1.57 -19.31 -2.77
N GLY A 504 1.88 -18.12 -2.24
CA GLY A 504 1.07 -16.94 -2.51
C GLY A 504 -0.34 -17.08 -1.91
N ILE A 505 -1.31 -16.40 -2.51
CA ILE A 505 -2.66 -16.28 -1.94
C ILE A 505 -3.61 -17.39 -2.41
N VAL A 506 -3.57 -17.76 -3.70
CA VAL A 506 -4.57 -18.67 -4.29
C VAL A 506 -3.97 -19.95 -4.88
N ASN A 507 -2.66 -20.15 -4.80
CA ASN A 507 -1.96 -21.21 -5.50
C ASN A 507 -1.51 -22.34 -4.55
N ILE A 508 -1.62 -23.58 -5.01
CA ILE A 508 -1.04 -24.75 -4.36
C ILE A 508 -0.20 -25.50 -5.40
N PHE A 509 1.07 -25.71 -5.07
CA PHE A 509 2.00 -26.44 -5.92
C PHE A 509 2.27 -27.84 -5.36
N VAL A 510 2.28 -28.81 -6.25
CA VAL A 510 2.74 -30.18 -5.95
C VAL A 510 4.26 -30.20 -5.99
N ASN A 511 4.90 -30.77 -4.99
CA ASN A 511 6.35 -30.94 -4.92
C ASN A 511 6.80 -32.03 -5.92
N LEU A 512 6.78 -31.66 -7.22
CA LEU A 512 6.87 -32.54 -8.37
C LEU A 512 8.32 -32.85 -8.71
N LYS A 513 8.66 -34.14 -8.83
CA LYS A 513 9.97 -34.62 -9.21
C LYS A 513 10.33 -34.17 -10.64
N GLY A 514 11.50 -33.60 -10.81
CA GLY A 514 11.98 -33.06 -12.08
C GLY A 514 11.56 -31.59 -12.36
N ARG A 515 10.63 -31.02 -11.57
CA ARG A 515 10.28 -29.60 -11.60
C ARG A 515 10.88 -28.85 -10.41
N GLU A 516 10.66 -29.34 -9.19
CA GLU A 516 11.26 -28.81 -7.98
C GLU A 516 12.55 -29.54 -7.63
N PRO A 517 13.59 -28.82 -7.10
CA PRO A 517 14.87 -29.45 -6.71
C PRO A 517 14.70 -30.55 -5.66
N THR A 518 13.68 -30.43 -4.81
CA THR A 518 13.36 -31.37 -3.74
C THR A 518 12.09 -32.18 -4.03
N GLY A 519 11.69 -32.29 -5.30
CA GLY A 519 10.46 -32.95 -5.70
C GLY A 519 10.44 -34.43 -5.32
N ILE A 520 9.34 -34.89 -4.72
CA ILE A 520 9.14 -36.27 -4.28
C ILE A 520 7.96 -36.95 -4.98
N VAL A 521 7.06 -36.19 -5.60
CA VAL A 521 5.90 -36.74 -6.30
C VAL A 521 6.29 -37.07 -7.74
N GLU A 522 6.14 -38.32 -8.14
CA GLU A 522 6.42 -38.75 -9.51
C GLU A 522 5.43 -38.13 -10.51
N PRO A 523 5.87 -37.74 -11.70
CA PRO A 523 4.97 -37.30 -12.79
C PRO A 523 3.94 -38.36 -13.18
N GLY A 524 2.84 -37.94 -13.79
CA GLY A 524 1.78 -38.84 -14.27
C GLY A 524 0.75 -39.17 -13.19
N GLU A 525 0.41 -40.43 -12.97
CA GLU A 525 -0.66 -40.85 -12.08
C GLU A 525 -0.47 -40.38 -10.61
N ALA A 526 0.76 -40.37 -10.11
CA ALA A 526 1.05 -39.94 -8.75
C ALA A 526 0.77 -38.44 -8.58
N TYR A 527 1.15 -37.63 -9.55
CA TYR A 527 0.85 -36.21 -9.61
C TYR A 527 -0.65 -35.96 -9.65
N GLU A 528 -1.40 -36.65 -10.52
CA GLU A 528 -2.84 -36.50 -10.62
C GLU A 528 -3.57 -36.94 -9.34
N ARG A 529 -3.06 -37.97 -8.67
CA ARG A 529 -3.58 -38.42 -7.37
C ARG A 529 -3.40 -37.36 -6.30
N VAL A 530 -2.23 -36.73 -6.23
CA VAL A 530 -1.97 -35.67 -5.24
C VAL A 530 -2.86 -34.46 -5.52
N ARG A 531 -3.04 -34.04 -6.77
CA ARG A 531 -3.97 -32.94 -7.10
C ARG A 531 -5.40 -33.23 -6.66
N ARG A 532 -5.90 -34.45 -6.90
CA ARG A 532 -7.24 -34.87 -6.40
C ARG A 532 -7.31 -34.81 -4.88
N GLN A 533 -6.27 -35.32 -4.17
CA GLN A 533 -6.22 -35.28 -2.71
C GLN A 533 -6.22 -33.84 -2.17
N VAL A 534 -5.54 -32.90 -2.83
CA VAL A 534 -5.57 -31.48 -2.50
C VAL A 534 -6.98 -30.93 -2.65
N ILE A 535 -7.64 -31.16 -3.79
CA ILE A 535 -9.02 -30.70 -4.06
C ILE A 535 -9.99 -31.29 -3.03
N GLU A 536 -9.90 -32.58 -2.76
CA GLU A 536 -10.74 -33.27 -1.77
C GLU A 536 -10.52 -32.70 -0.36
N ALA A 537 -9.26 -32.44 0.03
CA ALA A 537 -8.93 -31.88 1.33
C ALA A 537 -9.54 -30.48 1.52
N LEU A 538 -9.46 -29.62 0.49
CA LEU A 538 -10.03 -28.29 0.56
C LEU A 538 -11.56 -28.32 0.58
N MET A 539 -12.19 -29.03 -0.36
CA MET A 539 -13.64 -29.01 -0.52
C MET A 539 -14.39 -29.80 0.57
N SER A 540 -13.72 -30.69 1.30
CA SER A 540 -14.28 -31.39 2.47
C SER A 540 -13.97 -30.71 3.79
N TYR A 541 -13.05 -29.72 3.82
CA TYR A 541 -12.68 -29.01 5.04
C TYR A 541 -13.87 -28.23 5.59
N LYS A 542 -14.01 -28.27 6.90
CA LYS A 542 -14.97 -27.43 7.64
C LYS A 542 -14.18 -26.58 8.63
N ASP A 543 -14.34 -25.28 8.49
CA ASP A 543 -13.77 -24.35 9.44
C ASP A 543 -14.32 -24.64 10.85
N PRO A 544 -13.48 -24.80 11.89
CA PRO A 544 -13.94 -25.18 13.22
C PRO A 544 -14.88 -24.17 13.89
N GLN A 545 -14.78 -22.89 13.54
CA GLN A 545 -15.60 -21.81 14.10
C GLN A 545 -16.88 -21.60 13.29
N ALA A 546 -16.77 -21.62 11.96
CA ALA A 546 -17.89 -21.41 11.07
C ALA A 546 -18.78 -22.66 10.89
N GLY A 547 -18.20 -23.86 11.01
CA GLY A 547 -18.90 -25.13 10.82
C GLY A 547 -19.16 -25.53 9.36
N TYR A 548 -18.68 -24.76 8.39
CA TYR A 548 -18.86 -25.02 6.95
C TYR A 548 -17.56 -24.82 6.15
N CYS A 549 -17.57 -25.21 4.88
CA CYS A 549 -16.41 -25.10 4.00
C CYS A 549 -16.17 -23.63 3.61
N PRO A 550 -14.96 -23.09 3.82
CA PRO A 550 -14.62 -21.72 3.43
C PRO A 550 -14.31 -21.58 1.93
N PHE A 551 -14.04 -22.69 1.22
CA PHE A 551 -13.61 -22.67 -0.17
C PHE A 551 -14.81 -22.65 -1.13
N VAL A 552 -14.82 -21.68 -2.06
CA VAL A 552 -15.82 -21.59 -3.13
C VAL A 552 -15.56 -22.63 -4.20
N PHE A 553 -14.28 -22.77 -4.56
CA PHE A 553 -13.78 -23.78 -5.48
C PHE A 553 -12.35 -24.18 -5.17
N ALA A 554 -11.96 -25.34 -5.67
CA ALA A 554 -10.59 -25.78 -5.86
C ALA A 554 -10.48 -26.38 -7.26
N LEU A 555 -9.75 -25.73 -8.16
CA LEU A 555 -9.65 -26.06 -9.58
C LEU A 555 -8.24 -26.57 -9.91
N ARG A 556 -8.14 -27.48 -10.86
CA ARG A 556 -6.86 -27.79 -11.49
C ARG A 556 -6.39 -26.60 -12.30
N ARG A 557 -5.09 -26.48 -12.53
CA ARG A 557 -4.50 -25.43 -13.36
C ARG A 557 -5.18 -25.30 -14.72
N GLU A 558 -5.47 -26.40 -15.34
CA GLU A 558 -6.09 -26.48 -16.68
C GLU A 558 -7.52 -25.93 -16.68
N ASP A 559 -8.23 -26.05 -15.56
CA ASP A 559 -9.59 -25.55 -15.41
C ASP A 559 -9.63 -24.09 -14.92
N ALA A 560 -8.48 -23.57 -14.43
CA ALA A 560 -8.39 -22.21 -13.85
C ALA A 560 -8.47 -21.08 -14.91
N GLU A 561 -8.46 -21.40 -16.20
CA GLU A 561 -8.71 -20.43 -17.29
C GLU A 561 -10.07 -19.75 -17.15
N VAL A 562 -11.05 -20.40 -16.55
CA VAL A 562 -12.37 -19.80 -16.24
C VAL A 562 -12.24 -18.60 -15.30
N ALA A 563 -11.19 -18.55 -14.49
CA ALA A 563 -10.82 -17.43 -13.61
C ALA A 563 -9.72 -16.53 -14.20
N ASN A 564 -9.47 -16.62 -15.50
CA ASN A 564 -8.39 -15.91 -16.22
C ASN A 564 -6.98 -16.21 -15.68
N MET A 565 -6.75 -17.45 -15.23
CA MET A 565 -5.46 -17.91 -14.70
C MET A 565 -4.95 -19.10 -15.53
N TRP A 566 -3.77 -18.95 -16.14
CA TRP A 566 -3.11 -19.98 -16.95
C TRP A 566 -1.58 -19.87 -16.91
N GLY A 567 -0.90 -20.93 -17.34
CA GLY A 567 0.55 -20.97 -17.48
C GLY A 567 1.28 -21.53 -16.27
N GLU A 568 2.61 -21.56 -16.37
CA GLU A 568 3.49 -22.27 -15.43
C GLU A 568 3.60 -21.65 -14.04
N LEU A 569 3.30 -20.35 -13.93
CA LEU A 569 3.33 -19.63 -12.64
C LEU A 569 2.03 -19.81 -11.83
N VAL A 570 0.99 -20.38 -12.44
CA VAL A 570 -0.25 -20.74 -11.75
C VAL A 570 -0.06 -22.07 -11.02
N GLY A 571 -0.60 -22.20 -9.81
CA GLY A 571 -0.53 -23.40 -9.01
C GLY A 571 -1.11 -24.65 -9.70
N ASP A 572 -0.66 -25.83 -9.32
CA ASP A 572 -1.21 -27.09 -9.82
C ASP A 572 -2.68 -27.26 -9.42
N VAL A 573 -3.07 -26.63 -8.31
CA VAL A 573 -4.44 -26.38 -7.88
C VAL A 573 -4.58 -24.91 -7.49
N VAL A 574 -5.67 -24.28 -7.93
CA VAL A 574 -6.06 -22.89 -7.59
C VAL A 574 -7.33 -22.94 -6.77
N TYR A 575 -7.42 -22.07 -5.77
CA TYR A 575 -8.61 -21.99 -4.92
C TYR A 575 -9.04 -20.55 -4.65
N ALA A 576 -10.30 -20.39 -4.26
CA ALA A 576 -10.85 -19.13 -3.77
C ALA A 576 -11.74 -19.38 -2.54
N THR A 577 -11.93 -18.35 -1.72
CA THR A 577 -12.73 -18.42 -0.49
C THR A 577 -14.00 -17.59 -0.57
N LEU A 578 -14.90 -17.85 0.36
CA LEU A 578 -16.06 -17.00 0.63
C LEU A 578 -15.62 -15.65 1.20
N PRO A 579 -16.39 -14.56 1.00
CA PRO A 579 -16.02 -13.21 1.44
C PRO A 579 -15.74 -13.07 2.93
N GLU A 580 -16.36 -13.89 3.76
CA GLU A 580 -16.20 -13.86 5.22
C GLU A 580 -14.90 -14.50 5.74
N PHE A 581 -14.01 -14.92 4.84
CA PHE A 581 -12.71 -15.51 5.18
C PHE A 581 -11.55 -14.72 4.59
N ASP A 582 -10.42 -14.79 5.27
CA ASP A 582 -9.11 -14.34 4.80
C ASP A 582 -8.92 -12.83 4.62
N GLY A 583 -9.57 -12.02 5.46
CA GLY A 583 -9.33 -10.58 5.54
C GLY A 583 -10.14 -9.76 4.54
N ALA A 584 -9.69 -8.53 4.27
CA ALA A 584 -10.44 -7.57 3.47
C ALA A 584 -10.47 -7.91 1.97
N HIS A 585 -9.43 -8.53 1.45
CA HIS A 585 -9.28 -8.88 0.04
C HIS A 585 -8.27 -10.01 -0.18
N GLY A 586 -8.03 -10.42 -1.42
CA GLY A 586 -7.00 -11.38 -1.85
C GLY A 586 -7.55 -12.57 -2.63
N ARG A 587 -8.48 -13.31 -2.08
CA ARG A 587 -9.01 -14.55 -2.66
C ARG A 587 -10.51 -14.72 -2.54
N GLN A 588 -11.22 -13.71 -2.06
CA GLN A 588 -12.66 -13.76 -1.84
C GLN A 588 -13.43 -13.51 -3.14
N LEU A 589 -14.42 -14.37 -3.37
CA LEU A 589 -15.40 -14.19 -4.44
C LEU A 589 -16.77 -13.81 -3.86
N PRO A 590 -17.62 -13.13 -4.64
CA PRO A 590 -18.98 -12.81 -4.20
C PRO A 590 -19.74 -14.05 -3.74
N SER A 591 -20.57 -13.88 -2.72
CA SER A 591 -21.50 -14.93 -2.27
C SER A 591 -22.93 -14.40 -2.23
N ALA A 592 -23.88 -15.32 -2.11
CA ALA A 592 -25.30 -14.96 -1.96
C ALA A 592 -25.56 -14.11 -0.70
N ARG A 593 -24.71 -14.23 0.32
CA ARG A 593 -24.82 -13.46 1.56
C ARG A 593 -24.33 -12.02 1.42
N TRP A 594 -23.23 -11.83 0.71
CA TRP A 594 -22.52 -10.54 0.67
C TRP A 594 -22.82 -9.73 -0.60
N GLY A 595 -23.30 -10.36 -1.67
CA GLY A 595 -23.64 -9.68 -2.92
C GLY A 595 -22.44 -9.16 -3.71
N TRP A 596 -21.34 -8.86 -3.06
CA TRP A 596 -20.08 -8.41 -3.67
C TRP A 596 -18.88 -9.11 -3.03
N GLY A 597 -17.72 -8.96 -3.64
CA GLY A 597 -16.45 -9.46 -3.15
C GLY A 597 -15.33 -8.49 -3.51
N SER A 598 -14.11 -8.78 -3.08
CA SER A 598 -12.94 -7.96 -3.39
C SER A 598 -12.60 -7.87 -4.88
N GLN A 599 -13.22 -8.70 -5.72
CA GLN A 599 -13.09 -8.63 -7.18
C GLN A 599 -13.87 -7.46 -7.79
N HIS A 600 -14.84 -6.88 -7.09
CA HIS A 600 -15.63 -5.75 -7.56
C HIS A 600 -14.95 -4.44 -7.22
N THR A 601 -14.46 -3.74 -8.25
CA THR A 601 -13.71 -2.51 -8.13
C THR A 601 -14.45 -1.35 -8.80
N LEU A 602 -13.84 -0.17 -8.90
CA LEU A 602 -14.45 0.99 -9.51
C LEU A 602 -13.81 1.33 -10.87
N PHE A 603 -14.63 1.82 -11.80
CA PHE A 603 -14.24 2.47 -13.03
C PHE A 603 -15.05 3.74 -13.22
N VAL A 604 -14.37 4.89 -13.30
CA VAL A 604 -14.97 6.18 -13.65
C VAL A 604 -14.10 6.83 -14.72
N LEU A 605 -14.73 7.27 -15.80
CA LEU A 605 -14.07 8.00 -16.88
C LEU A 605 -14.81 9.31 -17.13
N SER A 606 -14.12 10.46 -17.14
CA SER A 606 -14.73 11.77 -17.24
C SER A 606 -13.82 12.77 -17.96
N GLY A 607 -14.38 13.72 -18.68
CA GLY A 607 -13.64 14.77 -19.37
C GLY A 607 -13.66 14.66 -20.88
N ALA A 608 -12.55 15.02 -21.53
CA ALA A 608 -12.44 15.07 -22.99
C ALA A 608 -12.77 13.73 -23.65
N GLY A 609 -13.61 13.73 -24.68
CA GLY A 609 -13.99 12.55 -25.45
C GLY A 609 -14.94 11.56 -24.75
N VAL A 610 -15.38 11.85 -23.53
CA VAL A 610 -16.19 10.93 -22.71
C VAL A 610 -17.66 11.40 -22.65
N LYS A 611 -18.62 10.47 -22.75
CA LYS A 611 -20.04 10.72 -22.50
C LYS A 611 -20.26 11.23 -21.07
N ARG A 612 -21.38 11.90 -20.84
CA ARG A 612 -21.69 12.51 -19.54
C ARG A 612 -22.90 11.86 -18.90
N GLY A 613 -22.83 11.62 -17.58
CA GLY A 613 -23.95 11.13 -16.77
C GLY A 613 -24.43 9.73 -17.14
N VAL A 614 -23.54 8.86 -17.61
CA VAL A 614 -23.91 7.52 -18.07
C VAL A 614 -23.41 6.46 -17.11
N HIS A 615 -24.34 5.67 -16.56
CA HIS A 615 -24.01 4.38 -15.96
C HIS A 615 -23.95 3.36 -17.09
N LEU A 616 -22.77 2.74 -17.31
CA LEU A 616 -22.59 1.78 -18.39
C LEU A 616 -23.34 0.48 -18.09
N GLU A 617 -24.01 -0.06 -19.08
CA GLU A 617 -24.72 -1.35 -18.94
C GLU A 617 -23.76 -2.53 -19.04
N ARG A 618 -22.78 -2.43 -19.94
CA ARG A 618 -21.81 -3.49 -20.19
C ARG A 618 -20.71 -3.50 -19.15
N GLN A 619 -20.31 -4.69 -18.71
CA GLN A 619 -19.23 -4.91 -17.76
C GLN A 619 -17.88 -4.38 -18.31
N VAL A 620 -17.14 -3.66 -17.46
CA VAL A 620 -15.77 -3.23 -17.67
C VAL A 620 -14.83 -4.16 -16.88
N ARG A 621 -13.69 -4.49 -17.44
CA ARG A 621 -12.64 -5.29 -16.80
C ARG A 621 -11.38 -4.46 -16.65
N GLN A 622 -10.54 -4.77 -15.70
CA GLN A 622 -9.28 -4.04 -15.49
C GLN A 622 -8.39 -3.99 -16.74
N VAL A 623 -8.36 -5.07 -17.51
CA VAL A 623 -7.61 -5.14 -18.80
C VAL A 623 -8.11 -4.13 -19.84
N ASP A 624 -9.33 -3.60 -19.69
CA ASP A 624 -9.94 -2.67 -20.65
C ASP A 624 -9.46 -1.22 -20.46
N VAL A 625 -8.80 -0.90 -19.33
CA VAL A 625 -8.42 0.49 -18.96
C VAL A 625 -7.31 1.03 -19.84
N ALA A 626 -6.16 0.35 -19.93
CA ALA A 626 -5.02 0.81 -20.73
C ALA A 626 -5.36 1.00 -22.21
N PRO A 627 -6.01 0.03 -22.91
CA PRO A 627 -6.40 0.23 -24.31
C PRO A 627 -7.41 1.36 -24.51
N THR A 628 -8.32 1.60 -23.55
CA THR A 628 -9.28 2.70 -23.62
C THR A 628 -8.59 4.06 -23.54
N LEU A 629 -7.66 4.26 -22.58
CA LEU A 629 -6.89 5.48 -22.44
C LEU A 629 -5.97 5.73 -23.65
N ALA A 630 -5.32 4.68 -24.13
CA ALA A 630 -4.49 4.76 -25.33
C ALA A 630 -5.33 5.22 -26.54
N TYR A 631 -6.48 4.59 -26.76
CA TYR A 631 -7.38 4.95 -27.87
C TYR A 631 -7.87 6.39 -27.79
N LEU A 632 -8.33 6.86 -26.62
CA LEU A 632 -8.79 8.24 -26.41
C LEU A 632 -7.72 9.28 -26.77
N CYS A 633 -6.46 9.00 -26.52
CA CYS A 633 -5.34 9.90 -26.76
C CYS A 633 -4.62 9.64 -28.09
N GLY A 634 -5.18 8.82 -28.99
CA GLY A 634 -4.58 8.50 -30.28
C GLY A 634 -3.22 7.81 -30.16
N LEU A 635 -3.01 7.09 -29.08
CA LEU A 635 -1.78 6.32 -28.83
C LEU A 635 -1.90 4.90 -29.38
N PRO A 636 -0.80 4.25 -29.71
CA PRO A 636 -0.82 2.82 -29.97
C PRO A 636 -1.25 2.07 -28.71
N THR A 637 -1.93 0.94 -28.89
CA THR A 637 -2.26 0.04 -27.79
C THR A 637 -0.96 -0.56 -27.21
N PRO A 638 -0.85 -0.78 -25.90
CA PRO A 638 0.27 -1.54 -25.31
C PRO A 638 0.39 -2.91 -25.99
N ALA A 639 1.62 -3.34 -26.30
CA ALA A 639 1.88 -4.49 -27.17
C ALA A 639 1.24 -5.82 -26.73
N HIS A 640 1.00 -5.97 -25.41
CA HIS A 640 0.46 -7.20 -24.83
C HIS A 640 -0.95 -7.04 -24.27
N ALA A 641 -1.63 -5.91 -24.60
CA ALA A 641 -2.97 -5.67 -24.08
C ALA A 641 -3.97 -6.67 -24.68
N GLU A 642 -4.80 -7.24 -23.83
CA GLU A 642 -5.84 -8.25 -24.13
C GLU A 642 -7.26 -7.69 -23.89
N GLY A 643 -7.34 -6.50 -23.30
CA GLY A 643 -8.61 -5.79 -23.07
C GLY A 643 -9.15 -5.14 -24.34
N ARG A 644 -10.44 -4.80 -24.29
CA ARG A 644 -11.11 -4.02 -25.32
C ARG A 644 -11.08 -2.52 -25.00
N VAL A 645 -11.29 -1.71 -26.02
CA VAL A 645 -11.67 -0.31 -25.80
C VAL A 645 -13.13 -0.25 -25.34
N VAL A 646 -13.42 0.53 -24.31
CA VAL A 646 -14.78 0.74 -23.78
C VAL A 646 -15.50 1.77 -24.67
N MET A 647 -15.85 1.37 -25.90
CA MET A 647 -16.43 2.24 -26.95
C MET A 647 -17.73 2.91 -26.50
N GLU A 648 -18.53 2.21 -25.68
CA GLU A 648 -19.77 2.72 -25.13
C GLU A 648 -19.61 3.93 -24.19
N ALA A 649 -18.41 4.15 -23.68
CA ALA A 649 -18.06 5.32 -22.86
C ALA A 649 -17.75 6.59 -23.69
N LEU A 650 -17.45 6.44 -24.97
CA LEU A 650 -16.91 7.48 -25.81
C LEU A 650 -18.01 8.30 -26.49
N GLN A 651 -17.80 9.63 -26.63
CA GLN A 651 -18.68 10.52 -27.38
C GLN A 651 -18.62 10.21 -28.89
N GLU A 652 -17.42 10.03 -29.41
CA GLU A 652 -17.13 9.77 -30.80
C GLU A 652 -16.29 8.48 -30.93
N PRO A 653 -16.92 7.29 -30.88
CA PRO A 653 -16.18 6.03 -30.89
C PRO A 653 -15.39 5.81 -32.20
N ASP A 654 -15.82 6.42 -33.31
CA ASP A 654 -15.25 6.25 -34.64
C ASP A 654 -14.36 7.43 -35.09
N TRP A 655 -13.86 8.26 -34.14
CA TRP A 655 -13.04 9.44 -34.46
C TRP A 655 -11.84 9.14 -35.37
N HIS A 656 -11.26 7.94 -35.27
CA HIS A 656 -10.10 7.49 -36.05
C HIS A 656 -10.44 7.21 -37.53
N LEU A 657 -11.72 7.14 -37.88
CA LEU A 657 -12.19 6.94 -39.26
C LEU A 657 -12.40 8.25 -40.01
N ARG A 658 -12.24 9.39 -39.35
CA ARG A 658 -12.34 10.75 -39.94
C ARG A 658 -10.97 11.31 -40.34
#